data_8f38728e23b8d9869bc21b1143265e99
#
_entry.id   8f38728e23b8d9869bc21b1143265e99
#
_cell.length_a   1.000
_cell.length_b   1.000
_cell.length_c   1.000
_cell.angle_alpha   90.00
_cell.angle_beta   90.00
_cell.angle_gamma   90.00
#
_symmetry.space_group_name_H-M   'P 1'
#
loop_
_entity.id
_entity.type
_entity.pdbx_description
1 polymer ?
#
loop_
_entity_poly.entity_id
_entity_poly.type
_entity_poly.pdbx_seq_one_letter_code
_entity_poly.pdbx_strand_id
1 'polypeptide(L)'
;MAAHQPVYSIVPESFNQFAWSSIVTNARRHPRSTTADSVLTEVAEAVRLQEGPPGVRSVLRALRRLEPASTKDLSRATGLPVPIVAALGNELRRRGFVTAQRPSRLTEDGRDLVAELGMDLSLDATCRTCDGRELVIPDVLDEAVRRLRALMESGPAVDMAIDQSHCTAETKVRRVLALLRAGALPGGSLLLIGDDDLVSLAVAVVGDVLGGPIVERVTVVDISPEILDYIQKVSAGLGTRVETVRHDLRLPLPEALHQQHDVAMTDPPYTPEGARLFLSRAVEGLRPGPAHSIFFSFGGKSPDEMLEVQREIIGLGLITNGYIRNFNEYEGSGILGGVGFFQHLLTTTSTAPSQDGEFSGPLYTGDKRTRQREYTCVACDARLRVGPGARWASVGALREEGCPNCGKGPFRPGRLVPAEDPAPSAEQPATPVTAAGGPADAGPPVTPTTPATPDAPVSASPGASAPAPSVGRAHGWRAPSEAERAALAERARPYVTRGADERDLPAIGRFEAEIARVSFGEDAIDDPQRWASRLGRAMEKSKEGMIVADAPGGEPVGWCWVSINQNAMTGDRYANFRSLAVSPVDNRGDVAELLLTAGLEFCLANGITEVVGRVHVGNVPMRTVYRKFGFDPTSLSMKLFLPQGTDGR
;
A
#
# COMPACT_ATOMS: atom_id res chain seq x y z
N MET A 1 12.97 17.79 62.52
CA MET A 1 11.96 18.78 62.11
C MET A 1 12.64 19.76 61.16
N ALA A 2 12.47 19.60 59.86
CA ALA A 2 12.84 20.58 58.86
C ALA A 2 11.71 20.52 57.78
N ALA A 3 10.99 21.62 57.69
CA ALA A 3 9.83 21.75 56.82
C ALA A 3 10.28 21.97 55.37
N HIS A 4 9.79 21.16 54.46
CA HIS A 4 9.88 21.41 53.03
C HIS A 4 8.86 22.51 52.62
N GLN A 5 9.35 23.64 52.18
CA GLN A 5 8.57 24.64 51.47
C GLN A 5 8.50 24.27 49.97
N PRO A 6 7.34 24.43 49.30
CA PRO A 6 7.23 24.23 47.87
C PRO A 6 7.81 25.45 47.13
N VAL A 7 8.67 25.18 46.14
CA VAL A 7 9.23 26.19 45.23
C VAL A 7 8.12 26.55 44.21
N TYR A 8 7.50 27.71 44.38
CA TYR A 8 6.70 28.33 43.33
C TYR A 8 7.65 28.99 42.33
N SER A 9 7.70 28.49 41.10
CA SER A 9 8.40 29.15 40.01
C SER A 9 7.62 30.41 39.61
N ILE A 10 8.34 31.53 39.61
CA ILE A 10 7.85 32.84 39.23
C ILE A 10 7.62 32.85 37.73
N VAL A 11 6.36 32.89 37.29
CA VAL A 11 5.98 33.24 35.89
C VAL A 11 6.02 34.77 35.83
N PRO A 12 6.72 35.41 34.85
CA PRO A 12 6.73 36.85 34.73
C PRO A 12 5.33 37.38 34.37
N GLU A 13 4.83 38.35 35.13
CA GLU A 13 3.54 39.03 35.00
C GLU A 13 3.45 39.96 33.77
N SER A 14 4.00 39.61 32.62
CA SER A 14 3.93 40.43 31.40
C SER A 14 3.38 39.64 30.20
N PHE A 15 2.52 38.66 30.41
CA PHE A 15 1.70 38.13 29.32
C PHE A 15 0.38 38.92 29.28
N ASN A 16 0.32 39.79 28.30
CA ASN A 16 -0.69 40.75 27.97
C ASN A 16 -2.10 40.18 28.01
N GLN A 17 -2.88 40.48 29.07
CA GLN A 17 -4.32 40.18 29.19
C GLN A 17 -5.15 40.71 28.02
N PHE A 18 -4.61 41.69 27.26
CA PHE A 18 -5.28 42.24 26.08
C PHE A 18 -5.31 41.32 24.88
N ALA A 19 -4.39 40.36 24.74
CA ALA A 19 -4.39 39.43 23.61
C ALA A 19 -5.48 38.33 23.74
N TRP A 20 -5.78 37.90 24.96
CA TRP A 20 -6.83 36.92 25.20
C TRP A 20 -8.24 37.49 25.08
N SER A 21 -8.42 38.77 25.48
CA SER A 21 -9.69 39.47 25.36
C SER A 21 -10.10 39.67 23.89
N SER A 22 -9.15 39.98 22.99
CA SER A 22 -9.44 40.16 21.57
C SER A 22 -9.72 38.82 20.83
N ILE A 23 -9.11 37.73 21.27
CA ILE A 23 -9.36 36.39 20.67
C ILE A 23 -10.72 35.84 21.12
N VAL A 24 -11.10 36.06 22.37
CA VAL A 24 -12.38 35.56 22.91
C VAL A 24 -13.56 36.48 22.54
N THR A 25 -13.33 37.78 22.33
CA THR A 25 -14.40 38.70 21.92
C THR A 25 -14.75 38.64 20.44
N ASN A 26 -13.85 38.15 19.57
CA ASN A 26 -14.17 37.85 18.18
C ASN A 26 -14.86 36.48 17.99
N ALA A 27 -14.89 35.64 18.99
CA ALA A 27 -15.73 34.41 19.02
C ALA A 27 -17.22 34.72 19.31
N ARG A 28 -17.67 35.95 19.12
CA ARG A 28 -19.12 36.25 19.07
C ARG A 28 -19.69 35.46 17.90
N ARG A 29 -20.56 34.50 18.20
CA ARG A 29 -21.40 33.75 17.26
C ARG A 29 -21.98 34.76 16.26
N HIS A 30 -21.32 34.95 15.11
CA HIS A 30 -22.03 35.47 13.95
C HIS A 30 -23.20 34.53 13.71
N PRO A 31 -24.43 35.01 13.55
CA PRO A 31 -25.53 34.15 13.12
C PRO A 31 -25.04 33.48 11.84
N ARG A 32 -25.05 32.12 11.84
CA ARG A 32 -24.63 31.36 10.67
C ARG A 32 -25.40 31.87 9.47
N SER A 33 -24.68 32.33 8.45
CA SER A 33 -25.29 32.76 7.19
C SER A 33 -25.99 31.53 6.60
N THR A 34 -27.26 31.62 6.29
CA THR A 34 -28.01 30.59 5.56
C THR A 34 -27.32 30.28 4.22
N THR A 35 -26.59 31.23 3.65
CA THR A 35 -25.83 31.11 2.42
C THR A 35 -24.62 30.21 2.56
N ALA A 36 -23.84 30.30 3.66
CA ALA A 36 -22.66 29.46 3.87
C ALA A 36 -23.03 27.99 4.13
N ASP A 37 -24.08 27.72 4.89
CA ASP A 37 -24.58 26.35 5.11
C ASP A 37 -25.19 25.76 3.83
N SER A 38 -25.80 26.58 2.93
CA SER A 38 -26.29 26.09 1.64
C SER A 38 -25.15 25.65 0.71
N VAL A 39 -24.03 26.39 0.71
CA VAL A 39 -22.83 25.99 -0.05
C VAL A 39 -22.31 24.62 0.36
N LEU A 40 -22.26 24.32 1.66
CA LEU A 40 -21.85 23.01 2.14
C LEU A 40 -22.79 21.89 1.65
N THR A 41 -24.09 22.16 1.69
CA THR A 41 -25.12 21.20 1.21
C THR A 41 -24.97 20.95 -0.29
N GLU A 42 -24.89 22.00 -1.09
CA GLU A 42 -24.73 21.90 -2.53
C GLU A 42 -23.45 21.18 -2.95
N VAL A 43 -22.33 21.43 -2.26
CA VAL A 43 -21.06 20.73 -2.52
C VAL A 43 -21.18 19.25 -2.16
N ALA A 44 -21.80 18.91 -1.02
CA ALA A 44 -22.01 17.54 -0.61
C ALA A 44 -22.90 16.76 -1.61
N GLU A 45 -23.99 17.38 -2.06
CA GLU A 45 -24.90 16.80 -3.06
C GLU A 45 -24.21 16.60 -4.42
N ALA A 46 -23.43 17.59 -4.89
CA ALA A 46 -22.74 17.52 -6.18
C ALA A 46 -21.78 16.33 -6.27
N VAL A 47 -21.12 15.94 -5.16
CA VAL A 47 -20.22 14.79 -5.11
C VAL A 47 -20.88 13.54 -4.51
N ARG A 48 -22.15 13.61 -4.11
CA ARG A 48 -22.90 12.52 -3.45
C ARG A 48 -22.16 12.02 -2.21
N LEU A 49 -21.71 12.95 -1.38
CA LEU A 49 -20.94 12.66 -0.18
C LEU A 49 -21.84 11.99 0.87
N GLN A 50 -21.45 10.80 1.35
CA GLN A 50 -22.22 10.08 2.39
C GLN A 50 -22.22 10.83 3.72
N GLU A 51 -21.11 11.48 4.07
CA GLU A 51 -20.96 12.30 5.27
C GLU A 51 -21.73 13.62 5.18
N GLY A 52 -22.27 13.95 4.02
CA GLY A 52 -23.03 15.16 3.81
C GLY A 52 -22.25 16.46 4.07
N PRO A 53 -22.95 17.58 4.42
CA PRO A 53 -22.33 18.87 4.73
C PRO A 53 -21.24 18.82 5.81
N PRO A 54 -21.33 18.00 6.89
CA PRO A 54 -20.24 17.83 7.85
C PRO A 54 -18.92 17.37 7.24
N GLY A 55 -18.95 16.50 6.23
CA GLY A 55 -17.76 16.04 5.51
C GLY A 55 -17.09 17.18 4.73
N VAL A 56 -17.87 18.03 4.02
CA VAL A 56 -17.35 19.23 3.35
C VAL A 56 -16.71 20.19 4.37
N ARG A 57 -17.40 20.42 5.49
CA ARG A 57 -16.89 21.25 6.59
C ARG A 57 -15.55 20.71 7.13
N SER A 58 -15.42 19.39 7.25
CA SER A 58 -14.18 18.74 7.69
C SER A 58 -13.02 19.01 6.72
N VAL A 59 -13.24 18.92 5.41
CA VAL A 59 -12.23 19.20 4.38
C VAL A 59 -11.83 20.67 4.38
N LEU A 60 -12.76 21.61 4.46
CA LEU A 60 -12.46 23.05 4.54
C LEU A 60 -11.64 23.38 5.79
N ARG A 61 -11.99 22.81 6.94
CA ARG A 61 -11.22 22.99 8.19
C ARG A 61 -9.82 22.41 8.09
N ALA A 62 -9.67 21.22 7.50
CA ALA A 62 -8.38 20.60 7.28
C ALA A 62 -7.53 21.44 6.32
N LEU A 63 -8.12 21.94 5.23
CA LEU A 63 -7.42 22.80 4.28
C LEU A 63 -6.99 24.12 4.94
N ARG A 64 -7.85 24.77 5.73
CA ARG A 64 -7.52 26.00 6.46
C ARG A 64 -6.33 25.82 7.40
N ARG A 65 -6.21 24.64 8.02
CA ARG A 65 -5.13 24.33 8.96
C ARG A 65 -3.82 23.95 8.26
N LEU A 66 -3.91 23.23 7.13
CA LEU A 66 -2.76 22.56 6.50
C LEU A 66 -2.26 23.25 5.23
N GLU A 67 -2.95 24.34 4.78
CA GLU A 67 -2.61 24.98 3.51
C GLU A 67 -1.15 25.51 3.46
N PRO A 68 -0.40 25.18 2.40
CA PRO A 68 -0.82 24.44 1.21
C PRO A 68 -0.88 22.93 1.45
N ALA A 69 -1.99 22.29 1.10
CA ALA A 69 -2.22 20.87 1.39
C ALA A 69 -2.42 20.03 0.13
N SER A 70 -1.82 18.85 0.11
CA SER A 70 -2.10 17.84 -0.92
C SER A 70 -3.43 17.14 -0.65
N THR A 71 -3.99 16.48 -1.66
CA THR A 71 -5.20 15.67 -1.49
C THR A 71 -4.98 14.53 -0.48
N LYS A 72 -3.75 13.99 -0.42
CA LYS A 72 -3.37 12.94 0.52
C LYS A 72 -3.35 13.46 1.97
N ASP A 73 -2.82 14.67 2.19
CA ASP A 73 -2.80 15.29 3.52
C ASP A 73 -4.22 15.56 4.02
N LEU A 74 -5.08 16.06 3.15
CA LEU A 74 -6.49 16.29 3.47
C LEU A 74 -7.24 14.98 3.74
N SER A 75 -6.96 13.92 2.98
CA SER A 75 -7.52 12.57 3.21
C SER A 75 -7.10 12.05 4.59
N ARG A 76 -5.82 12.13 4.94
CA ARG A 76 -5.29 11.72 6.25
C ARG A 76 -5.92 12.54 7.41
N ALA A 77 -6.06 13.85 7.21
CA ALA A 77 -6.62 14.73 8.24
C ALA A 77 -8.12 14.50 8.49
N THR A 78 -8.87 14.18 7.44
CA THR A 78 -10.32 14.02 7.50
C THR A 78 -10.78 12.58 7.69
N GLY A 79 -9.96 11.60 7.27
CA GLY A 79 -10.33 10.19 7.19
C GLY A 79 -11.15 9.84 5.95
N LEU A 80 -11.43 10.82 5.07
CA LEU A 80 -12.15 10.59 3.82
C LEU A 80 -11.24 9.96 2.76
N PRO A 81 -11.74 9.04 1.93
CA PRO A 81 -10.97 8.46 0.84
C PRO A 81 -10.40 9.50 -0.13
N VAL A 82 -9.18 9.29 -0.62
CA VAL A 82 -8.51 10.22 -1.56
C VAL A 82 -9.37 10.58 -2.78
N PRO A 83 -10.10 9.65 -3.43
CA PRO A 83 -10.98 10.00 -4.53
C PRO A 83 -12.11 10.95 -4.14
N ILE A 84 -12.66 10.81 -2.95
CA ILE A 84 -13.71 11.67 -2.41
C ILE A 84 -13.16 13.07 -2.13
N VAL A 85 -12.00 13.16 -1.45
CA VAL A 85 -11.34 14.44 -1.20
C VAL A 85 -10.95 15.14 -2.51
N ALA A 86 -10.53 14.39 -3.52
CA ALA A 86 -10.25 14.93 -4.86
C ALA A 86 -11.51 15.49 -5.52
N ALA A 87 -12.64 14.78 -5.43
CA ALA A 87 -13.92 15.23 -5.95
C ALA A 87 -14.39 16.52 -5.25
N LEU A 88 -14.32 16.55 -3.90
CA LEU A 88 -14.63 17.74 -3.10
C LEU A 88 -13.73 18.93 -3.46
N GLY A 89 -12.42 18.69 -3.57
CA GLY A 89 -11.47 19.72 -3.95
C GLY A 89 -11.73 20.29 -5.36
N ASN A 90 -12.14 19.43 -6.32
CA ASN A 90 -12.51 19.87 -7.66
C ASN A 90 -13.81 20.69 -7.64
N GLU A 91 -14.81 20.28 -6.87
CA GLU A 91 -16.09 21.02 -6.74
C GLU A 91 -15.88 22.38 -6.06
N LEU A 92 -15.08 22.43 -4.99
CA LEU A 92 -14.71 23.67 -4.33
C LEU A 92 -13.92 24.62 -5.23
N ARG A 93 -13.04 24.10 -6.11
CA ARG A 93 -12.33 24.90 -7.14
C ARG A 93 -13.30 25.45 -8.18
N ARG A 94 -14.21 24.62 -8.68
CA ARG A 94 -15.22 25.04 -9.64
C ARG A 94 -16.09 26.20 -9.13
N ARG A 95 -16.31 26.24 -7.81
CA ARG A 95 -17.04 27.31 -7.13
C ARG A 95 -16.17 28.50 -6.68
N GLY A 96 -14.87 28.45 -6.92
CA GLY A 96 -13.95 29.54 -6.62
C GLY A 96 -13.42 29.58 -5.18
N PHE A 97 -13.74 28.62 -4.32
CA PHE A 97 -13.31 28.60 -2.91
C PHE A 97 -11.89 28.05 -2.70
N VAL A 98 -11.37 27.30 -3.66
CA VAL A 98 -10.03 26.67 -3.61
C VAL A 98 -9.26 27.02 -4.87
N THR A 99 -7.97 27.32 -4.73
CA THR A 99 -7.09 27.69 -5.84
C THR A 99 -6.98 26.59 -6.89
N ALA A 100 -6.77 27.00 -8.16
CA ALA A 100 -6.56 26.05 -9.26
C ALA A 100 -5.23 25.27 -9.12
N GLN A 101 -4.21 25.87 -8.49
CA GLN A 101 -2.90 25.28 -8.28
C GLN A 101 -2.93 24.13 -7.27
N ARG A 102 -1.91 23.27 -7.34
CA ARG A 102 -1.62 22.23 -6.34
C ARG A 102 -0.20 22.42 -5.82
N PRO A 103 0.04 22.27 -4.51
CA PRO A 103 -0.92 21.91 -3.46
C PRO A 103 -2.01 22.95 -3.24
N SER A 104 -3.19 22.53 -2.77
CA SER A 104 -4.41 23.34 -2.65
C SER A 104 -4.29 24.40 -1.57
N ARG A 105 -4.85 25.58 -1.85
CA ARG A 105 -5.02 26.70 -0.87
C ARG A 105 -6.45 27.22 -0.96
N LEU A 106 -6.92 27.87 0.10
CA LEU A 106 -8.15 28.67 0.03
C LEU A 106 -7.91 29.93 -0.81
N THR A 107 -8.90 30.33 -1.58
CA THR A 107 -9.00 31.66 -2.18
C THR A 107 -9.43 32.69 -1.13
N GLU A 108 -9.57 33.96 -1.49
CA GLU A 108 -10.17 34.97 -0.63
C GLU A 108 -11.62 34.60 -0.29
N ASP A 109 -12.44 34.27 -1.29
CA ASP A 109 -13.83 33.79 -1.09
C ASP A 109 -13.88 32.52 -0.22
N GLY A 110 -12.90 31.63 -0.36
CA GLY A 110 -12.78 30.42 0.47
C GLY A 110 -12.46 30.74 1.93
N ARG A 111 -11.65 31.76 2.20
CA ARG A 111 -11.36 32.22 3.56
C ARG A 111 -12.59 32.89 4.19
N ASP A 112 -13.30 33.70 3.41
CA ASP A 112 -14.54 34.34 3.87
C ASP A 112 -15.59 33.29 4.21
N LEU A 113 -15.78 32.27 3.37
CA LEU A 113 -16.66 31.12 3.67
C LEU A 113 -16.25 30.40 4.96
N VAL A 114 -14.96 30.16 5.17
CA VAL A 114 -14.43 29.54 6.40
C VAL A 114 -14.69 30.40 7.62
N ALA A 115 -14.55 31.73 7.49
CA ALA A 115 -14.82 32.69 8.54
C ALA A 115 -16.32 32.74 8.89
N GLU A 116 -17.21 32.83 7.89
CA GLU A 116 -18.66 32.78 8.10
C GLU A 116 -19.11 31.50 8.79
N LEU A 117 -18.45 30.36 8.47
CA LEU A 117 -18.70 29.08 9.10
C LEU A 117 -18.08 28.95 10.51
N GLY A 118 -17.38 29.99 10.99
CA GLY A 118 -16.74 30.02 12.31
C GLY A 118 -15.56 29.05 12.43
N MET A 119 -14.84 28.79 11.34
CA MET A 119 -13.71 27.85 11.29
C MET A 119 -12.33 28.55 11.27
N ASP A 120 -12.26 29.86 11.51
CA ASP A 120 -11.01 30.61 11.52
C ASP A 120 -10.08 30.23 12.67
N LEU A 121 -10.64 29.82 13.80
CA LEU A 121 -9.85 29.37 14.93
C LEU A 121 -9.24 28.00 14.62
N SER A 122 -7.94 27.97 14.39
CA SER A 122 -7.16 26.74 14.17
C SER A 122 -5.96 26.75 15.11
N LEU A 123 -6.01 25.88 16.12
CA LEU A 123 -4.87 25.58 16.99
C LEU A 123 -4.30 24.22 16.61
N ASP A 124 -3.02 24.18 16.26
CA ASP A 124 -2.32 22.91 16.04
C ASP A 124 -1.72 22.42 17.37
N ALA A 125 -2.39 21.44 17.97
CA ALA A 125 -1.94 20.78 19.19
C ALA A 125 -1.41 19.35 18.90
N THR A 126 -1.18 19.02 17.63
CA THR A 126 -0.65 17.70 17.25
C THR A 126 0.82 17.61 17.61
N CYS A 127 1.21 16.52 18.27
CA CYS A 127 2.62 16.25 18.54
C CYS A 127 3.40 16.07 17.22
N ARG A 128 4.39 16.93 16.98
CA ARG A 128 5.18 16.90 15.73
C ARG A 128 6.08 15.67 15.60
N THR A 129 6.40 15.01 16.72
CA THR A 129 7.27 13.83 16.74
C THR A 129 6.52 12.56 16.34
N CYS A 130 5.31 12.34 16.88
CA CYS A 130 4.52 11.16 16.58
C CYS A 130 3.37 11.42 15.58
N ASP A 131 3.13 12.67 15.21
CA ASP A 131 2.06 13.07 14.27
C ASP A 131 0.69 12.48 14.65
N GLY A 132 0.36 12.50 15.95
CA GLY A 132 -0.87 11.95 16.50
C GLY A 132 -0.92 10.43 16.63
N ARG A 133 0.18 9.70 16.37
CA ARG A 133 0.26 8.23 16.47
C ARG A 133 0.55 7.72 17.89
N GLU A 134 0.66 8.60 18.85
CA GLU A 134 0.95 8.34 20.29
C GLU A 134 2.32 7.70 20.58
N LEU A 135 2.91 6.97 19.65
CA LEU A 135 4.17 6.25 19.84
C LEU A 135 5.29 6.88 18.99
N VAL A 136 6.39 7.16 19.64
CA VAL A 136 7.67 7.54 19.04
C VAL A 136 8.56 6.31 19.01
N ILE A 137 9.22 6.05 17.89
CA ILE A 137 10.23 4.99 17.81
C ILE A 137 11.50 5.52 18.46
N PRO A 138 12.01 4.87 19.54
CA PRO A 138 13.27 5.27 20.15
C PRO A 138 14.45 4.97 19.23
N ASP A 139 15.49 5.80 19.27
CA ASP A 139 16.71 5.67 18.44
C ASP A 139 17.37 4.28 18.56
N VAL A 140 17.25 3.63 19.71
CA VAL A 140 17.74 2.25 19.92
C VAL A 140 17.13 1.24 18.96
N LEU A 141 15.97 1.54 18.38
CA LEU A 141 15.26 0.69 17.42
C LEU A 141 15.48 1.09 15.95
N ASP A 142 16.33 2.08 15.65
CA ASP A 142 16.67 2.45 14.26
C ASP A 142 17.24 1.27 13.48
N GLU A 143 18.03 0.42 14.16
CA GLU A 143 18.54 -0.82 13.58
C GLU A 143 17.41 -1.78 13.20
N ALA A 144 16.40 -1.92 14.07
CA ALA A 144 15.25 -2.77 13.79
C ALA A 144 14.48 -2.27 12.54
N VAL A 145 14.28 -0.96 12.42
CA VAL A 145 13.64 -0.35 11.23
C VAL A 145 14.45 -0.64 9.96
N ARG A 146 15.78 -0.47 9.99
CA ARG A 146 16.66 -0.75 8.84
C ARG A 146 16.61 -2.22 8.42
N ARG A 147 16.70 -3.15 9.37
CA ARG A 147 16.63 -4.59 9.13
C ARG A 147 15.28 -4.99 8.54
N LEU A 148 14.18 -4.45 9.07
CA LEU A 148 12.84 -4.74 8.56
C LEU A 148 12.64 -4.21 7.13
N ARG A 149 13.19 -3.06 6.76
CA ARG A 149 13.17 -2.60 5.37
C ARG A 149 13.87 -3.58 4.42
N ALA A 150 15.06 -4.04 4.80
CA ALA A 150 15.80 -5.02 4.00
C ALA A 150 15.03 -6.35 3.88
N LEU A 151 14.36 -6.80 4.95
CA LEU A 151 13.50 -7.98 4.91
C LEU A 151 12.29 -7.79 4.01
N MET A 152 11.64 -6.61 4.02
CA MET A 152 10.51 -6.30 3.11
C MET A 152 10.95 -6.30 1.64
N GLU A 153 12.14 -5.77 1.34
CA GLU A 153 12.69 -5.75 -0.03
C GLU A 153 12.97 -7.16 -0.58
N SER A 154 13.35 -8.10 0.29
CA SER A 154 13.65 -9.50 -0.06
C SER A 154 12.47 -10.46 0.16
N GLY A 155 11.37 -9.95 0.73
CA GLY A 155 10.19 -10.73 1.07
C GLY A 155 9.28 -11.07 -0.12
N PRO A 156 8.28 -11.92 0.11
CA PRO A 156 7.29 -12.25 -0.91
C PRO A 156 6.47 -11.03 -1.32
N ALA A 157 5.98 -11.05 -2.55
CA ALA A 157 5.03 -10.05 -3.01
C ALA A 157 3.66 -10.28 -2.33
N VAL A 158 2.95 -9.20 -2.01
CA VAL A 158 1.58 -9.27 -1.50
C VAL A 158 0.59 -9.61 -2.62
N ASP A 159 -0.41 -10.42 -2.31
CA ASP A 159 -1.53 -10.70 -3.20
C ASP A 159 -2.67 -9.69 -2.96
N MET A 160 -2.79 -8.74 -3.87
CA MET A 160 -3.85 -7.73 -3.82
C MET A 160 -5.26 -8.30 -4.08
N ALA A 161 -5.38 -9.53 -4.59
CA ALA A 161 -6.68 -10.17 -4.82
C ALA A 161 -7.34 -10.58 -3.49
N ILE A 162 -6.54 -10.82 -2.46
CA ILE A 162 -6.97 -11.13 -1.10
C ILE A 162 -6.70 -9.97 -0.12
N ASP A 163 -6.72 -8.74 -0.62
CA ASP A 163 -6.55 -7.48 0.12
C ASP A 163 -5.22 -7.33 0.88
N GLN A 164 -4.19 -8.09 0.58
CA GLN A 164 -2.88 -7.96 1.21
C GLN A 164 -2.19 -6.63 0.85
N SER A 165 -1.54 -6.01 1.83
CA SER A 165 -0.78 -4.77 1.64
C SER A 165 0.25 -4.60 2.75
N HIS A 166 1.53 -4.48 2.40
CA HIS A 166 2.58 -4.26 3.41
C HIS A 166 2.47 -2.88 4.07
N CYS A 167 2.47 -2.86 5.37
CA CYS A 167 2.72 -1.63 6.12
C CYS A 167 4.22 -1.31 6.15
N THR A 168 4.55 -0.03 6.40
CA THR A 168 5.95 0.43 6.48
C THR A 168 6.72 -0.23 7.62
N ALA A 169 8.05 -0.27 7.52
CA ALA A 169 8.90 -0.81 8.59
C ALA A 169 8.69 -0.07 9.93
N GLU A 170 8.49 1.24 9.87
CA GLU A 170 8.16 2.06 11.04
C GLU A 170 6.83 1.66 11.66
N THR A 171 5.83 1.35 10.86
CA THR A 171 4.53 0.88 11.36
C THR A 171 4.68 -0.47 12.05
N LYS A 172 5.46 -1.40 11.48
CA LYS A 172 5.74 -2.71 12.10
C LYS A 172 6.38 -2.53 13.48
N VAL A 173 7.40 -1.67 13.60
CA VAL A 173 8.04 -1.36 14.90
C VAL A 173 7.06 -0.70 15.86
N ARG A 174 6.23 0.26 15.41
CA ARG A 174 5.21 0.87 16.28
C ARG A 174 4.16 -0.13 16.76
N ARG A 175 3.77 -1.11 15.94
CA ARG A 175 2.88 -2.21 16.36
C ARG A 175 3.52 -2.99 17.51
N VAL A 176 4.79 -3.38 17.39
CA VAL A 176 5.52 -4.05 18.47
C VAL A 176 5.59 -3.17 19.73
N LEU A 177 5.89 -1.88 19.60
CA LEU A 177 5.90 -0.94 20.72
C LEU A 177 4.52 -0.81 21.38
N ALA A 178 3.43 -0.86 20.62
CA ALA A 178 2.08 -0.84 21.17
C ALA A 178 1.78 -2.08 22.01
N LEU A 179 2.17 -3.26 21.53
CA LEU A 179 2.04 -4.51 22.26
C LEU A 179 2.90 -4.51 23.55
N LEU A 180 4.13 -4.01 23.48
CA LEU A 180 5.01 -3.84 24.65
C LEU A 180 4.43 -2.87 25.67
N ARG A 181 3.94 -1.70 25.21
CA ARG A 181 3.32 -0.68 26.09
C ARG A 181 2.10 -1.21 26.84
N ALA A 182 1.33 -2.07 26.19
CA ALA A 182 0.18 -2.72 26.81
C ALA A 182 0.56 -3.87 27.76
N GLY A 183 1.85 -4.21 27.87
CA GLY A 183 2.32 -5.35 28.66
C GLY A 183 1.93 -6.71 28.11
N ALA A 184 1.59 -6.76 26.81
CA ALA A 184 1.01 -7.96 26.20
C ALA A 184 2.06 -8.99 25.72
N LEU A 185 3.33 -8.59 25.53
CA LEU A 185 4.37 -9.49 25.01
C LEU A 185 5.20 -10.20 26.09
N PRO A 186 5.68 -9.51 27.16
CA PRO A 186 6.60 -10.14 28.11
C PRO A 186 6.01 -11.35 28.81
N GLY A 187 6.65 -12.52 28.63
CA GLY A 187 6.24 -13.78 29.26
C GLY A 187 4.94 -14.38 28.70
N GLY A 188 4.42 -13.85 27.58
CA GLY A 188 3.20 -14.30 26.92
C GLY A 188 3.43 -14.94 25.57
N SER A 189 2.37 -15.49 24.99
CA SER A 189 2.31 -16.06 23.65
C SER A 189 1.43 -15.20 22.73
N LEU A 190 1.97 -14.80 21.57
CA LEU A 190 1.31 -13.97 20.57
C LEU A 190 0.73 -14.82 19.44
N LEU A 191 -0.53 -14.63 19.11
CA LEU A 191 -1.20 -15.19 17.94
C LEU A 191 -1.38 -14.10 16.87
N LEU A 192 -0.90 -14.34 15.67
CA LEU A 192 -1.13 -13.50 14.50
C LEU A 192 -2.13 -14.21 13.57
N ILE A 193 -3.28 -13.60 13.36
CA ILE A 193 -4.33 -14.01 12.45
C ILE A 193 -4.16 -13.25 11.14
N GLY A 194 -3.47 -13.88 10.17
CA GLY A 194 -2.85 -13.22 9.02
C GLY A 194 -1.57 -12.48 9.41
N ASP A 195 -0.51 -12.61 8.61
CA ASP A 195 0.75 -11.88 8.85
C ASP A 195 1.45 -11.48 7.54
N ASP A 196 0.69 -11.08 6.53
CA ASP A 196 1.25 -10.50 5.30
C ASP A 196 2.10 -9.25 5.58
N ASP A 197 1.85 -8.60 6.71
CA ASP A 197 2.62 -7.47 7.23
C ASP A 197 3.93 -7.87 7.93
N LEU A 198 4.25 -9.17 8.07
CA LEU A 198 5.47 -9.66 8.71
C LEU A 198 5.69 -9.11 10.14
N VAL A 199 4.62 -8.96 10.91
CA VAL A 199 4.71 -8.49 12.30
C VAL A 199 5.46 -9.49 13.18
N SER A 200 5.35 -10.79 12.89
CA SER A 200 6.13 -11.85 13.54
C SER A 200 7.63 -11.58 13.45
N LEU A 201 8.11 -11.21 12.26
CA LEU A 201 9.51 -10.85 12.04
C LEU A 201 9.86 -9.52 12.73
N ALA A 202 8.93 -8.58 12.82
CA ALA A 202 9.16 -7.34 13.57
C ALA A 202 9.35 -7.60 15.05
N VAL A 203 8.55 -8.48 15.66
CA VAL A 203 8.71 -8.90 17.06
C VAL A 203 10.06 -9.57 17.26
N ALA A 204 10.47 -10.47 16.36
CA ALA A 204 11.74 -11.18 16.46
C ALA A 204 12.95 -10.24 16.28
N VAL A 205 12.92 -9.33 15.30
CA VAL A 205 14.00 -8.37 15.03
C VAL A 205 14.13 -7.35 16.16
N VAL A 206 13.02 -6.85 16.70
CA VAL A 206 13.04 -5.93 17.85
C VAL A 206 13.63 -6.64 19.08
N GLY A 207 13.22 -7.90 19.33
CA GLY A 207 13.80 -8.71 20.40
C GLY A 207 15.31 -8.87 20.25
N ASP A 208 15.78 -9.22 19.05
CA ASP A 208 17.20 -9.39 18.75
C ASP A 208 18.00 -8.09 18.98
N VAL A 209 17.47 -6.94 18.54
CA VAL A 209 18.09 -5.62 18.76
C VAL A 209 18.12 -5.24 20.23
N LEU A 210 17.14 -5.66 21.03
CA LEU A 210 17.09 -5.42 22.47
C LEU A 210 17.88 -6.44 23.29
N GLY A 211 18.52 -7.43 22.63
CA GLY A 211 19.40 -8.41 23.27
C GLY A 211 18.73 -9.71 23.70
N GLY A 212 17.49 -9.98 23.31
CA GLY A 212 16.81 -11.24 23.57
C GLY A 212 15.32 -11.23 23.23
N PRO A 213 14.66 -12.40 23.28
CA PRO A 213 13.24 -12.51 22.98
C PRO A 213 12.38 -11.64 23.91
N ILE A 214 11.43 -10.91 23.33
CA ILE A 214 10.46 -10.06 24.04
C ILE A 214 9.09 -10.73 24.22
N VAL A 215 8.96 -11.95 23.75
CA VAL A 215 7.75 -12.79 23.84
C VAL A 215 8.21 -14.25 23.96
N GLU A 216 7.43 -15.11 24.59
CA GLU A 216 7.78 -16.53 24.72
C GLU A 216 7.67 -17.25 23.36
N ARG A 217 6.59 -16.98 22.62
CA ARG A 217 6.28 -17.63 21.35
C ARG A 217 5.41 -16.73 20.48
N VAL A 218 5.65 -16.74 19.18
CA VAL A 218 4.75 -16.18 18.17
C VAL A 218 4.19 -17.32 17.33
N THR A 219 2.87 -17.39 17.19
CA THR A 219 2.19 -18.33 16.26
C THR A 219 1.55 -17.51 15.15
N VAL A 220 1.91 -17.83 13.91
CA VAL A 220 1.36 -17.20 12.70
C VAL A 220 0.43 -18.16 12.01
N VAL A 221 -0.81 -17.73 11.75
CA VAL A 221 -1.80 -18.47 10.97
C VAL A 221 -2.10 -17.69 9.70
N ASP A 222 -1.73 -18.23 8.54
CA ASP A 222 -1.91 -17.58 7.25
C ASP A 222 -2.27 -18.61 6.16
N ILE A 223 -2.89 -18.14 5.08
CA ILE A 223 -3.23 -18.99 3.92
C ILE A 223 -2.06 -19.08 2.92
N SER A 224 -1.20 -18.06 2.85
CA SER A 224 -0.09 -17.96 1.88
C SER A 224 1.11 -18.79 2.29
N PRO A 225 1.45 -19.86 1.55
CA PRO A 225 2.64 -20.64 1.81
C PRO A 225 3.92 -19.80 1.63
N GLU A 226 3.94 -18.87 0.68
CA GLU A 226 5.11 -18.03 0.38
C GLU A 226 5.47 -17.13 1.57
N ILE A 227 4.46 -16.56 2.23
CA ILE A 227 4.63 -15.72 3.43
C ILE A 227 5.12 -16.60 4.59
N LEU A 228 4.49 -17.75 4.83
CA LEU A 228 4.84 -18.64 5.93
C LEU A 228 6.26 -19.21 5.79
N ASP A 229 6.64 -19.66 4.59
CA ASP A 229 7.98 -20.16 4.29
C ASP A 229 9.04 -19.07 4.48
N TYR A 230 8.72 -17.84 4.06
CA TYR A 230 9.61 -16.69 4.26
C TYR A 230 9.81 -16.38 5.76
N ILE A 231 8.71 -16.31 6.51
CA ILE A 231 8.75 -16.09 7.97
C ILE A 231 9.58 -17.18 8.64
N GLN A 232 9.35 -18.45 8.33
CA GLN A 232 10.07 -19.57 8.92
C GLN A 232 11.57 -19.51 8.60
N LYS A 233 11.91 -19.23 7.35
CA LYS A 233 13.32 -19.11 6.90
C LYS A 233 14.05 -17.98 7.62
N VAL A 234 13.44 -16.80 7.74
CA VAL A 234 14.09 -15.63 8.35
C VAL A 234 14.15 -15.76 9.86
N SER A 235 13.06 -16.20 10.49
CA SER A 235 13.00 -16.33 11.96
C SER A 235 13.93 -17.39 12.51
N ALA A 236 14.31 -18.41 11.72
CA ALA A 236 15.29 -19.42 12.14
C ALA A 236 16.66 -18.85 12.55
N GLY A 237 17.02 -17.66 12.04
CA GLY A 237 18.25 -16.93 12.42
C GLY A 237 18.08 -15.93 13.56
N LEU A 238 16.89 -15.84 14.16
CA LEU A 238 16.55 -14.88 15.22
C LEU A 238 16.24 -15.62 16.54
N GLY A 239 16.42 -14.95 17.67
CA GLY A 239 16.27 -15.58 18.99
C GLY A 239 14.82 -15.86 19.42
N THR A 240 13.82 -15.33 18.74
CA THR A 240 12.39 -15.50 19.06
C THR A 240 11.84 -16.77 18.42
N ARG A 241 11.12 -17.58 19.20
CA ARG A 241 10.41 -18.77 18.68
C ARG A 241 9.21 -18.34 17.87
N VAL A 242 9.24 -18.60 16.56
CA VAL A 242 8.13 -18.33 15.62
C VAL A 242 7.64 -19.67 15.04
N GLU A 243 6.36 -19.93 15.16
CA GLU A 243 5.67 -21.11 14.63
C GLU A 243 4.72 -20.65 13.52
N THR A 244 4.74 -21.34 12.37
CA THR A 244 3.88 -21.02 11.23
C THR A 244 2.88 -22.14 11.01
N VAL A 245 1.61 -21.79 10.78
CA VAL A 245 0.51 -22.72 10.53
C VAL A 245 -0.21 -22.28 9.25
N ARG A 246 -0.13 -23.09 8.21
CA ARG A 246 -0.91 -22.86 6.98
C ARG A 246 -2.36 -23.26 7.22
N HIS A 247 -3.28 -22.29 7.14
CA HIS A 247 -4.69 -22.53 7.38
C HIS A 247 -5.56 -21.50 6.66
N ASP A 248 -6.69 -21.94 6.13
CA ASP A 248 -7.73 -21.05 5.60
C ASP A 248 -8.63 -20.59 6.76
N LEU A 249 -8.56 -19.31 7.08
CA LEU A 249 -9.30 -18.69 8.18
C LEU A 249 -10.84 -18.69 7.98
N ARG A 250 -11.33 -19.04 6.78
CA ARG A 250 -12.76 -19.33 6.59
C ARG A 250 -13.21 -20.53 7.40
N LEU A 251 -12.29 -21.45 7.70
CA LEU A 251 -12.52 -22.58 8.60
C LEU A 251 -12.20 -22.18 10.05
N PRO A 252 -12.82 -22.81 11.06
CA PRO A 252 -12.41 -22.66 12.47
C PRO A 252 -10.93 -22.96 12.63
N LEU A 253 -10.27 -22.33 13.61
CA LEU A 253 -8.87 -22.64 13.88
C LEU A 253 -8.67 -24.14 14.16
N PRO A 254 -7.49 -24.72 13.86
CA PRO A 254 -7.15 -26.06 14.31
C PRO A 254 -7.26 -26.19 15.83
N GLU A 255 -7.82 -27.28 16.33
CA GLU A 255 -8.07 -27.52 17.76
C GLU A 255 -6.83 -27.31 18.63
N ALA A 256 -5.65 -27.63 18.10
CA ALA A 256 -4.38 -27.44 18.77
C ALA A 256 -4.04 -25.97 19.07
N LEU A 257 -4.68 -25.01 18.41
CA LEU A 257 -4.48 -23.58 18.61
C LEU A 257 -5.54 -22.96 19.53
N HIS A 258 -6.64 -23.67 19.83
CA HIS A 258 -7.72 -23.12 20.65
C HIS A 258 -7.23 -22.84 22.06
N GLN A 259 -7.51 -21.64 22.55
CA GLN A 259 -7.26 -21.22 23.94
C GLN A 259 -5.79 -21.35 24.38
N GLN A 260 -4.83 -21.19 23.46
CA GLN A 260 -3.40 -21.37 23.73
C GLN A 260 -2.61 -20.07 23.87
N HIS A 261 -3.21 -18.92 23.56
CA HIS A 261 -2.47 -17.67 23.44
C HIS A 261 -2.96 -16.61 24.43
N ASP A 262 -2.05 -15.71 24.83
CA ASP A 262 -2.33 -14.65 25.79
C ASP A 262 -2.75 -13.34 25.11
N VAL A 263 -2.28 -13.12 23.88
CA VAL A 263 -2.56 -11.93 23.07
C VAL A 263 -2.72 -12.31 21.61
N ALA A 264 -3.61 -11.61 20.91
CA ALA A 264 -3.75 -11.76 19.46
C ALA A 264 -3.61 -10.42 18.75
N MET A 265 -3.22 -10.50 17.47
CA MET A 265 -3.23 -9.35 16.56
C MET A 265 -3.71 -9.77 15.17
N THR A 266 -4.43 -8.86 14.51
CA THR A 266 -4.92 -9.06 13.15
C THR A 266 -5.08 -7.76 12.37
N ASP A 267 -4.87 -7.85 11.06
CA ASP A 267 -5.14 -6.83 10.05
C ASP A 267 -5.97 -7.47 8.93
N PRO A 268 -7.30 -7.61 9.11
CA PRO A 268 -8.17 -8.38 8.23
C PRO A 268 -8.50 -7.63 6.93
N PRO A 269 -9.12 -8.29 5.94
CA PRO A 269 -9.79 -7.61 4.84
C PRO A 269 -10.74 -6.52 5.36
N TYR A 270 -10.71 -5.34 4.73
CA TYR A 270 -11.42 -4.15 5.25
C TYR A 270 -12.92 -4.19 4.93
N THR A 271 -13.58 -5.25 5.39
CA THR A 271 -15.03 -5.45 5.31
C THR A 271 -15.58 -5.79 6.71
N PRO A 272 -16.84 -5.49 7.05
CA PRO A 272 -17.43 -5.93 8.32
C PRO A 272 -17.33 -7.44 8.53
N GLU A 273 -17.52 -8.21 7.45
CA GLU A 273 -17.38 -9.67 7.46
C GLU A 273 -15.94 -10.11 7.75
N GLY A 274 -14.95 -9.42 7.15
CA GLY A 274 -13.54 -9.66 7.43
C GLY A 274 -13.20 -9.39 8.89
N ALA A 275 -13.66 -8.26 9.43
CA ALA A 275 -13.50 -7.93 10.84
C ALA A 275 -14.12 -9.00 11.75
N ARG A 276 -15.37 -9.41 11.49
CA ARG A 276 -16.06 -10.45 12.26
C ARG A 276 -15.30 -11.77 12.24
N LEU A 277 -14.93 -12.25 11.04
CA LEU A 277 -14.26 -13.53 10.86
C LEU A 277 -12.90 -13.57 11.57
N PHE A 278 -12.03 -12.61 11.28
CA PHE A 278 -10.66 -12.62 11.82
C PHE A 278 -10.64 -12.38 13.33
N LEU A 279 -11.52 -11.51 13.86
CA LEU A 279 -11.67 -11.34 15.29
C LEU A 279 -12.26 -12.60 15.96
N SER A 280 -13.19 -13.32 15.33
CA SER A 280 -13.68 -14.60 15.85
C SER A 280 -12.55 -15.61 15.95
N ARG A 281 -11.69 -15.74 14.93
CA ARG A 281 -10.50 -16.62 14.96
C ARG A 281 -9.48 -16.19 16.03
N ALA A 282 -9.30 -14.88 16.23
CA ALA A 282 -8.47 -14.38 17.32
C ALA A 282 -9.03 -14.81 18.69
N VAL A 283 -10.35 -14.68 18.90
CA VAL A 283 -11.02 -15.11 20.13
C VAL A 283 -10.95 -16.63 20.35
N GLU A 284 -11.09 -17.45 19.30
CA GLU A 284 -10.89 -18.92 19.40
C GLU A 284 -9.50 -19.30 19.93
N GLY A 285 -8.48 -18.58 19.51
CA GLY A 285 -7.09 -18.87 19.87
C GLY A 285 -6.66 -18.31 21.23
N LEU A 286 -7.38 -17.33 21.79
CA LEU A 286 -7.07 -16.73 23.08
C LEU A 286 -7.54 -17.62 24.25
N ARG A 287 -6.76 -17.61 25.33
CA ARG A 287 -7.17 -18.20 26.59
C ARG A 287 -8.48 -17.58 27.07
N PRO A 288 -9.38 -18.37 27.72
CA PRO A 288 -10.64 -17.84 28.21
C PRO A 288 -10.42 -16.88 29.37
N GLY A 289 -11.28 -15.87 29.46
CA GLY A 289 -11.27 -14.91 30.56
C GLY A 289 -11.26 -13.45 30.09
N PRO A 290 -11.50 -12.50 30.99
CA PRO A 290 -11.48 -11.09 30.68
C PRO A 290 -10.05 -10.52 30.62
N ALA A 291 -9.92 -9.34 29.99
CA ALA A 291 -8.71 -8.52 29.90
C ALA A 291 -7.55 -9.10 29.06
N HIS A 292 -7.79 -10.15 28.25
CA HIS A 292 -6.84 -10.50 27.20
C HIS A 292 -6.90 -9.46 26.07
N SER A 293 -5.72 -9.15 25.53
CA SER A 293 -5.57 -8.11 24.51
C SER A 293 -5.72 -8.67 23.10
N ILE A 294 -6.51 -7.96 22.26
CA ILE A 294 -6.50 -8.14 20.81
C ILE A 294 -6.12 -6.80 20.18
N PHE A 295 -5.11 -6.81 19.32
CA PHE A 295 -4.72 -5.64 18.54
C PHE A 295 -5.29 -5.76 17.13
N PHE A 296 -6.06 -4.76 16.74
CA PHE A 296 -6.86 -4.77 15.52
C PHE A 296 -6.54 -3.57 14.65
N SER A 297 -6.01 -3.83 13.46
CA SER A 297 -5.77 -2.84 12.41
C SER A 297 -6.93 -2.80 11.45
N PHE A 298 -7.32 -1.63 10.96
CA PHE A 298 -8.38 -1.51 9.96
C PHE A 298 -8.28 -0.19 9.19
N GLY A 299 -8.76 -0.16 7.94
CA GLY A 299 -8.85 1.05 7.12
C GLY A 299 -10.02 1.94 7.50
N GLY A 300 -9.87 3.26 7.28
CA GLY A 300 -10.98 4.19 7.43
C GLY A 300 -12.11 3.91 6.44
N LYS A 301 -13.35 3.94 6.90
CA LYS A 301 -14.57 3.74 6.11
C LYS A 301 -15.56 4.87 6.39
N SER A 302 -16.69 4.88 5.66
CA SER A 302 -17.82 5.76 5.98
C SER A 302 -18.34 5.52 7.41
N PRO A 303 -18.98 6.50 8.04
CA PRO A 303 -19.54 6.33 9.39
C PRO A 303 -20.46 5.12 9.51
N ASP A 304 -21.28 4.82 8.51
CA ASP A 304 -22.21 3.69 8.54
C ASP A 304 -21.47 2.35 8.48
N GLU A 305 -20.47 2.21 7.59
CA GLU A 305 -19.64 1.00 7.53
C GLU A 305 -18.82 0.82 8.82
N MET A 306 -18.32 1.91 9.42
CA MET A 306 -17.63 1.84 10.70
C MET A 306 -18.54 1.44 11.84
N LEU A 307 -19.83 1.85 11.81
CA LEU A 307 -20.81 1.41 12.78
C LEU A 307 -21.04 -0.11 12.69
N GLU A 308 -21.06 -0.68 11.48
CA GLU A 308 -21.16 -2.13 11.29
C GLU A 308 -19.94 -2.85 11.90
N VAL A 309 -18.72 -2.39 11.63
CA VAL A 309 -17.51 -2.95 12.25
C VAL A 309 -17.54 -2.87 13.77
N GLN A 310 -18.01 -1.76 14.34
CA GLN A 310 -18.15 -1.63 15.80
C GLN A 310 -19.21 -2.59 16.37
N ARG A 311 -20.31 -2.85 15.64
CA ARG A 311 -21.31 -3.85 16.03
C ARG A 311 -20.72 -5.25 16.07
N GLU A 312 -19.85 -5.60 15.10
CA GLU A 312 -19.15 -6.89 15.11
C GLU A 312 -18.21 -7.02 16.33
N ILE A 313 -17.45 -5.97 16.66
CA ILE A 313 -16.60 -5.94 17.86
C ILE A 313 -17.42 -6.15 19.13
N ILE A 314 -18.52 -5.41 19.28
CA ILE A 314 -19.42 -5.53 20.45
C ILE A 314 -20.12 -6.90 20.46
N GLY A 315 -20.54 -7.40 19.29
CA GLY A 315 -21.18 -8.71 19.14
C GLY A 315 -20.29 -9.86 19.59
N LEU A 316 -18.96 -9.74 19.47
CA LEU A 316 -17.97 -10.67 19.99
C LEU A 316 -17.75 -10.55 21.52
N GLY A 317 -18.41 -9.62 22.19
CA GLY A 317 -18.18 -9.32 23.61
C GLY A 317 -16.84 -8.63 23.88
N LEU A 318 -16.29 -7.93 22.89
CA LEU A 318 -15.04 -7.17 23.01
C LEU A 318 -15.33 -5.70 23.33
N ILE A 319 -14.41 -5.05 24.05
CA ILE A 319 -14.46 -3.61 24.30
C ILE A 319 -13.25 -2.92 23.67
N THR A 320 -13.43 -1.71 23.15
CA THR A 320 -12.34 -0.87 22.68
C THR A 320 -11.68 -0.15 23.87
N ASN A 321 -10.45 -0.51 24.18
CA ASN A 321 -9.63 0.11 25.22
C ASN A 321 -8.76 1.26 24.71
N GLY A 322 -8.43 1.26 23.41
CA GLY A 322 -7.65 2.31 22.75
C GLY A 322 -7.92 2.38 21.26
N TYR A 323 -7.86 3.60 20.71
CA TYR A 323 -8.09 3.86 19.28
C TYR A 323 -7.14 4.95 18.79
N ILE A 324 -6.23 4.61 17.86
CA ILE A 324 -5.25 5.56 17.31
C ILE A 324 -5.50 5.71 15.81
N ARG A 325 -5.86 6.92 15.38
CA ARG A 325 -6.07 7.23 13.95
C ARG A 325 -4.73 7.38 13.23
N ASN A 326 -4.71 7.02 11.95
CA ASN A 326 -3.52 7.13 11.08
C ASN A 326 -2.28 6.44 11.64
N PHE A 327 -2.46 5.45 12.50
CA PHE A 327 -1.36 4.71 13.12
C PHE A 327 -0.59 3.89 12.09
N ASN A 328 -1.32 3.13 11.28
CA ASN A 328 -0.73 2.30 10.22
C ASN A 328 -0.47 3.15 8.98
N GLU A 329 0.69 2.97 8.37
CA GLU A 329 1.03 3.46 7.04
C GLU A 329 1.34 2.27 6.14
N TYR A 330 0.67 2.21 4.97
CA TYR A 330 0.80 1.11 4.02
C TYR A 330 1.51 1.57 2.75
N GLU A 331 2.35 0.70 2.20
CA GLU A 331 3.02 0.93 0.95
C GLU A 331 2.08 0.59 -0.22
N GLY A 332 1.93 1.54 -1.16
CA GLY A 332 1.17 1.30 -2.40
C GLY A 332 -0.35 1.38 -2.31
N SER A 333 -0.95 1.50 -1.11
CA SER A 333 -2.41 1.63 -0.96
C SER A 333 -2.85 3.09 -1.13
N GLY A 334 -3.29 3.47 -2.36
CA GLY A 334 -3.61 4.86 -2.69
C GLY A 334 -4.99 5.36 -2.25
N ILE A 335 -5.96 4.47 -2.01
CA ILE A 335 -7.38 4.85 -1.89
C ILE A 335 -7.69 5.54 -0.54
N LEU A 336 -7.16 5.02 0.56
CA LEU A 336 -7.38 5.55 1.92
C LEU A 336 -6.24 6.46 2.41
N GLY A 337 -5.50 7.09 1.48
CA GLY A 337 -4.32 7.89 1.83
C GLY A 337 -3.13 7.05 2.32
N GLY A 338 -3.21 5.71 2.19
CA GLY A 338 -2.19 4.77 2.65
C GLY A 338 -2.07 4.71 4.18
N VAL A 339 -3.16 4.97 4.90
CA VAL A 339 -3.19 4.93 6.37
C VAL A 339 -4.40 4.16 6.89
N GLY A 340 -4.23 3.56 8.07
CA GLY A 340 -5.29 2.90 8.81
C GLY A 340 -5.24 3.25 10.29
N PHE A 341 -6.28 2.92 11.02
CA PHE A 341 -6.29 3.04 12.47
C PHE A 341 -5.85 1.74 13.14
N PHE A 342 -5.54 1.84 14.42
CA PHE A 342 -5.11 0.74 15.26
C PHE A 342 -5.94 0.77 16.55
N GLN A 343 -6.55 -0.36 16.88
CA GLN A 343 -7.35 -0.50 18.08
C GLN A 343 -6.72 -1.52 19.03
N HIS A 344 -6.76 -1.21 20.32
CA HIS A 344 -6.52 -2.15 21.40
C HIS A 344 -7.88 -2.57 21.95
N LEU A 345 -8.24 -3.82 21.75
CA LEU A 345 -9.48 -4.44 22.23
C LEU A 345 -9.14 -5.30 23.44
N LEU A 346 -10.09 -5.42 24.37
CA LEU A 346 -9.99 -6.33 25.52
C LEU A 346 -11.17 -7.30 25.51
N THR A 347 -10.88 -8.54 25.88
CA THR A 347 -11.89 -9.55 26.16
C THR A 347 -12.66 -9.22 27.43
N THR A 348 -13.88 -9.69 27.53
CA THR A 348 -14.77 -9.62 28.70
C THR A 348 -15.20 -11.04 29.12
N THR A 349 -15.96 -11.15 30.18
CA THR A 349 -16.60 -12.42 30.57
C THR A 349 -17.64 -12.93 29.58
N SER A 350 -18.07 -12.08 28.65
CA SER A 350 -19.05 -12.42 27.59
C SER A 350 -18.38 -12.64 26.23
N THR A 351 -17.05 -12.61 26.17
CA THR A 351 -16.35 -12.78 24.89
C THR A 351 -16.51 -14.21 24.37
N ALA A 352 -17.01 -14.31 23.13
CA ALA A 352 -17.17 -15.57 22.41
C ALA A 352 -17.03 -15.31 20.90
N PRO A 353 -16.56 -16.30 20.10
CA PRO A 353 -16.59 -16.19 18.65
C PRO A 353 -18.02 -15.96 18.15
N SER A 354 -18.22 -15.03 17.22
CA SER A 354 -19.53 -14.84 16.56
C SER A 354 -19.64 -15.61 15.24
N GLN A 355 -18.51 -16.18 14.78
CA GLN A 355 -18.39 -17.07 13.64
C GLN A 355 -17.65 -18.34 14.08
N ASP A 356 -18.38 -19.33 14.55
CA ASP A 356 -17.87 -20.60 15.11
C ASP A 356 -17.76 -21.73 14.09
N GLY A 357 -18.33 -21.59 12.90
CA GLY A 357 -18.29 -22.55 11.81
C GLY A 357 -17.53 -22.06 10.59
N GLU A 358 -17.70 -22.80 9.48
CA GLU A 358 -17.18 -22.40 8.17
C GLU A 358 -17.84 -21.10 7.67
N PHE A 359 -17.04 -20.21 7.13
CA PHE A 359 -17.49 -18.96 6.52
C PHE A 359 -17.53 -19.09 5.00
N SER A 360 -18.71 -18.96 4.40
CA SER A 360 -18.93 -19.09 2.95
C SER A 360 -19.28 -17.76 2.25
N GLY A 361 -19.34 -16.66 2.98
CA GLY A 361 -19.70 -15.34 2.43
C GLY A 361 -18.59 -14.65 1.67
N PRO A 362 -18.89 -13.49 1.04
CA PRO A 362 -17.87 -12.61 0.45
C PRO A 362 -16.97 -12.06 1.55
N LEU A 363 -15.65 -12.20 1.39
CA LEU A 363 -14.67 -11.84 2.40
C LEU A 363 -13.85 -10.61 1.99
N TYR A 364 -13.35 -10.62 0.77
CA TYR A 364 -12.43 -9.61 0.28
C TYR A 364 -13.16 -8.41 -0.35
N THR A 365 -12.50 -7.25 -0.41
CA THR A 365 -13.05 -6.04 -1.06
C THR A 365 -13.37 -6.30 -2.53
N GLY A 366 -12.64 -7.21 -3.16
CA GLY A 366 -12.87 -7.66 -4.52
C GLY A 366 -14.15 -8.47 -4.71
N ASP A 367 -14.55 -9.26 -3.71
CA ASP A 367 -15.74 -10.11 -3.74
C ASP A 367 -17.05 -9.30 -3.76
N LYS A 368 -17.02 -8.09 -3.17
CA LYS A 368 -18.16 -7.15 -3.12
C LYS A 368 -18.34 -6.34 -4.41
N ARG A 369 -17.59 -6.61 -5.49
CA ARG A 369 -17.83 -5.98 -6.78
C ARG A 369 -19.11 -6.49 -7.40
N THR A 370 -20.23 -5.96 -6.97
CA THR A 370 -21.59 -6.27 -7.45
C THR A 370 -21.90 -5.70 -8.84
N ARG A 371 -20.88 -5.29 -9.61
CA ARG A 371 -21.08 -4.70 -10.93
C ARG A 371 -20.45 -5.55 -12.01
N GLN A 372 -21.29 -5.98 -12.94
CA GLN A 372 -20.89 -6.58 -14.20
C GLN A 372 -20.71 -5.49 -15.26
N ARG A 373 -19.94 -5.76 -16.31
CA ARG A 373 -19.86 -4.88 -17.47
C ARG A 373 -20.56 -5.54 -18.67
N GLU A 374 -21.43 -4.81 -19.32
CA GLU A 374 -21.96 -5.23 -20.62
C GLU A 374 -20.88 -5.08 -21.70
N TYR A 375 -20.75 -6.07 -22.55
CA TYR A 375 -19.96 -6.04 -23.77
C TYR A 375 -20.87 -6.28 -24.95
N THR A 376 -20.64 -5.57 -26.06
CA THR A 376 -21.37 -5.76 -27.30
C THR A 376 -20.44 -6.44 -28.30
N CYS A 377 -20.85 -7.58 -28.86
CA CYS A 377 -20.14 -8.22 -29.95
C CYS A 377 -20.24 -7.35 -31.20
N VAL A 378 -19.09 -6.94 -31.76
CA VAL A 378 -19.06 -6.06 -32.93
C VAL A 378 -19.61 -6.76 -34.20
N ALA A 379 -19.57 -8.10 -34.22
CA ALA A 379 -20.01 -8.87 -35.40
C ALA A 379 -21.52 -9.16 -35.46
N CYS A 380 -22.22 -9.17 -34.28
CA CYS A 380 -23.64 -9.56 -34.24
C CYS A 380 -24.47 -8.76 -33.23
N ASP A 381 -23.92 -7.71 -32.65
CA ASP A 381 -24.54 -6.83 -31.65
C ASP A 381 -25.09 -7.53 -30.40
N ALA A 382 -24.69 -8.81 -30.15
CA ALA A 382 -25.07 -9.52 -28.95
C ALA A 382 -24.50 -8.81 -27.70
N ARG A 383 -25.35 -8.56 -26.71
CA ARG A 383 -24.95 -7.97 -25.42
C ARG A 383 -24.61 -9.09 -24.46
N LEU A 384 -23.43 -9.03 -23.90
CA LEU A 384 -22.83 -10.06 -23.06
C LEU A 384 -22.42 -9.42 -21.74
N ARG A 385 -22.72 -10.08 -20.61
CA ARG A 385 -22.32 -9.61 -19.28
C ARG A 385 -21.07 -10.33 -18.85
N VAL A 386 -20.09 -9.57 -18.33
CA VAL A 386 -18.78 -10.04 -17.85
C VAL A 386 -18.55 -9.47 -16.46
N GLY A 387 -18.12 -10.30 -15.54
CA GLY A 387 -17.84 -9.94 -14.17
C GLY A 387 -18.31 -10.98 -13.16
N PRO A 388 -18.31 -10.66 -11.87
CA PRO A 388 -18.72 -11.59 -10.82
C PRO A 388 -20.14 -12.15 -11.04
N GLY A 389 -20.31 -13.46 -10.93
CA GLY A 389 -21.59 -14.14 -11.15
C GLY A 389 -22.07 -14.21 -12.60
N ALA A 390 -21.37 -13.60 -13.57
CA ALA A 390 -21.65 -13.76 -14.98
C ALA A 390 -20.99 -15.02 -15.54
N ARG A 391 -21.45 -15.49 -16.72
CA ARG A 391 -20.85 -16.63 -17.45
C ARG A 391 -19.33 -16.46 -17.63
N TRP A 392 -18.86 -15.26 -17.84
CA TRP A 392 -17.44 -14.93 -17.96
C TRP A 392 -17.01 -14.02 -16.81
N ALA A 393 -16.09 -14.51 -15.99
CA ALA A 393 -15.52 -13.73 -14.88
C ALA A 393 -14.66 -12.55 -15.39
N SER A 394 -14.08 -12.66 -16.59
CA SER A 394 -13.24 -11.64 -17.21
C SER A 394 -13.51 -11.51 -18.72
N VAL A 395 -13.12 -10.37 -19.28
CA VAL A 395 -13.18 -10.16 -20.73
C VAL A 395 -12.21 -11.08 -21.49
N GLY A 396 -11.12 -11.51 -20.84
CA GLY A 396 -10.21 -12.52 -21.38
C GLY A 396 -10.94 -13.85 -21.64
N ALA A 397 -11.65 -14.37 -20.63
CA ALA A 397 -12.45 -15.59 -20.76
C ALA A 397 -13.53 -15.47 -21.87
N LEU A 398 -14.17 -14.30 -21.98
CA LEU A 398 -15.12 -14.06 -23.09
C LEU A 398 -14.43 -14.09 -24.46
N ARG A 399 -13.21 -13.55 -24.58
CA ARG A 399 -12.44 -13.54 -25.83
C ARG A 399 -11.94 -14.92 -26.23
N GLU A 400 -11.53 -15.72 -25.26
CA GLU A 400 -11.08 -17.11 -25.46
C GLU A 400 -12.24 -18.00 -25.93
N GLU A 401 -13.41 -17.88 -25.32
CA GLU A 401 -14.60 -18.65 -25.70
C GLU A 401 -15.26 -18.14 -26.99
N GLY A 402 -15.15 -16.82 -27.27
CA GLY A 402 -15.83 -16.16 -28.38
C GLY A 402 -17.28 -15.81 -28.05
N CYS A 403 -17.95 -15.13 -28.99
CA CYS A 403 -19.36 -14.77 -28.83
C CYS A 403 -20.26 -15.99 -28.89
N PRO A 404 -21.11 -16.28 -27.90
CA PRO A 404 -21.99 -17.44 -27.91
C PRO A 404 -23.02 -17.43 -29.02
N ASN A 405 -23.27 -16.26 -29.64
CA ASN A 405 -24.25 -16.11 -30.71
C ASN A 405 -23.64 -16.32 -32.11
N CYS A 406 -22.38 -15.88 -32.33
CA CYS A 406 -21.78 -15.92 -33.67
C CYS A 406 -20.36 -16.52 -33.71
N GLY A 407 -19.81 -16.96 -32.59
CA GLY A 407 -18.45 -17.52 -32.46
C GLY A 407 -17.32 -16.53 -32.72
N LYS A 408 -17.61 -15.24 -32.95
CA LYS A 408 -16.65 -14.22 -33.37
C LYS A 408 -16.48 -13.12 -32.30
N GLY A 409 -15.47 -12.30 -32.44
CA GLY A 409 -15.22 -11.01 -31.79
C GLY A 409 -14.93 -9.95 -32.83
N PRO A 410 -14.42 -8.76 -32.50
CA PRO A 410 -14.12 -8.29 -31.13
C PRO A 410 -15.35 -7.85 -30.34
N PHE A 411 -15.10 -7.48 -29.04
CA PHE A 411 -16.13 -7.05 -28.12
C PHE A 411 -15.90 -5.59 -27.72
N ARG A 412 -16.95 -4.77 -27.82
CA ARG A 412 -16.94 -3.36 -27.40
C ARG A 412 -17.42 -3.25 -25.95
N PRO A 413 -16.65 -2.61 -25.05
CA PRO A 413 -17.10 -2.41 -23.67
C PRO A 413 -18.27 -1.42 -23.62
N GLY A 414 -19.32 -1.76 -22.86
CA GLY A 414 -20.48 -0.94 -22.57
C GLY A 414 -20.53 -0.49 -21.11
N ARG A 415 -21.74 -0.21 -20.62
CA ARG A 415 -21.98 0.32 -19.26
C ARG A 415 -21.72 -0.74 -18.19
N LEU A 416 -21.45 -0.26 -16.96
CA LEU A 416 -21.49 -1.09 -15.75
C LEU A 416 -22.96 -1.28 -15.34
N VAL A 417 -23.34 -2.53 -15.10
CA VAL A 417 -24.67 -2.92 -14.63
C VAL A 417 -24.55 -3.64 -13.30
N PRO A 418 -25.56 -3.59 -12.43
CA PRO A 418 -25.60 -4.43 -11.23
C PRO A 418 -25.45 -5.90 -11.61
N ALA A 419 -24.77 -6.70 -10.77
CA ALA A 419 -24.82 -8.14 -10.90
C ALA A 419 -26.27 -8.62 -10.64
N GLU A 420 -26.77 -9.52 -11.46
CA GLU A 420 -28.02 -10.20 -11.15
C GLU A 420 -27.73 -11.26 -10.08
N ASP A 421 -28.62 -11.42 -9.10
CA ASP A 421 -28.56 -12.54 -8.18
C ASP A 421 -28.51 -13.86 -8.98
N PRO A 422 -27.65 -14.81 -8.63
CA PRO A 422 -27.61 -16.10 -9.32
C PRO A 422 -28.98 -16.76 -9.20
N ALA A 423 -29.59 -17.05 -10.33
CA ALA A 423 -30.82 -17.83 -10.37
C ALA A 423 -30.56 -19.15 -9.60
N PRO A 424 -31.49 -19.64 -8.75
CA PRO A 424 -31.32 -20.88 -8.02
C PRO A 424 -30.97 -21.99 -9.02
N SER A 425 -29.81 -22.62 -8.83
CA SER A 425 -29.32 -23.70 -9.66
C SER A 425 -30.36 -24.81 -9.70
N ALA A 426 -30.88 -25.10 -10.90
CA ALA A 426 -31.70 -26.27 -11.12
C ALA A 426 -30.91 -27.53 -10.72
N GLU A 427 -31.46 -28.30 -9.81
CA GLU A 427 -30.95 -29.59 -9.37
C GLU A 427 -30.59 -30.45 -10.59
N GLN A 428 -29.32 -30.86 -10.67
CA GLN A 428 -28.93 -31.95 -11.58
C GLN A 428 -29.34 -33.28 -10.92
N PRO A 429 -29.98 -34.19 -11.68
CA PRO A 429 -30.39 -35.48 -11.13
C PRO A 429 -29.17 -36.32 -10.80
N ALA A 430 -29.18 -36.86 -9.58
CA ALA A 430 -28.19 -37.77 -9.05
C ALA A 430 -28.08 -39.04 -9.88
N THR A 431 -26.90 -39.36 -10.38
CA THR A 431 -26.54 -40.68 -10.91
C THR A 431 -26.17 -41.63 -9.74
N PRO A 432 -26.64 -42.86 -9.74
CA PRO A 432 -26.42 -43.77 -8.62
C PRO A 432 -25.00 -44.35 -8.62
N VAL A 433 -24.33 -44.24 -7.46
CA VAL A 433 -23.05 -44.88 -7.21
C VAL A 433 -23.32 -46.34 -6.79
N THR A 434 -22.85 -47.28 -7.60
CA THR A 434 -22.77 -48.69 -7.26
C THR A 434 -21.58 -48.96 -6.34
N ALA A 435 -21.86 -49.64 -5.22
CA ALA A 435 -20.86 -50.08 -4.26
C ALA A 435 -20.23 -51.43 -4.71
N ALA A 436 -18.91 -51.53 -4.58
CA ALA A 436 -18.17 -52.79 -4.43
C ALA A 436 -16.82 -52.46 -3.78
N GLY A 437 -16.53 -52.88 -2.58
CA GLY A 437 -16.05 -54.12 -2.07
C GLY A 437 -14.52 -54.08 -1.93
N GLY A 438 -14.01 -53.99 -0.65
CA GLY A 438 -12.60 -53.98 -0.23
C GLY A 438 -11.94 -55.42 -0.39
N PRO A 439 -10.90 -55.86 0.36
CA PRO A 439 -9.97 -55.13 1.27
C PRO A 439 -8.48 -55.55 1.09
N ALA A 440 -7.60 -54.91 1.92
CA ALA A 440 -6.30 -55.39 2.44
C ALA A 440 -5.07 -55.44 1.51
N ASP A 441 -4.00 -54.78 1.87
CA ASP A 441 -2.84 -55.47 2.45
C ASP A 441 -1.82 -54.49 3.09
N ALA A 442 -1.22 -54.91 4.20
CA ALA A 442 -0.26 -54.21 5.03
C ALA A 442 1.16 -54.70 4.70
N GLY A 443 2.14 -53.83 4.75
CA GLY A 443 3.54 -54.22 4.71
C GLY A 443 4.48 -53.07 5.13
N PRO A 444 5.65 -53.32 5.69
CA PRO A 444 6.06 -52.82 7.02
C PRO A 444 7.08 -51.64 6.99
N PRO A 445 7.50 -51.15 8.18
CA PRO A 445 8.21 -49.90 8.32
C PRO A 445 9.72 -50.03 8.09
N VAL A 446 10.33 -48.93 7.61
CA VAL A 446 11.81 -48.82 7.54
C VAL A 446 12.26 -47.71 8.47
N THR A 447 13.10 -48.09 9.40
CA THR A 447 13.79 -47.32 10.43
C THR A 447 14.92 -46.40 9.87
N PRO A 448 15.37 -45.42 10.67
CA PRO A 448 16.23 -44.35 10.21
C PRO A 448 17.74 -44.66 10.34
N THR A 449 18.54 -44.03 9.52
CA THR A 449 19.99 -44.00 9.71
C THR A 449 20.49 -42.54 9.74
N THR A 450 21.01 -42.14 10.89
CA THR A 450 22.02 -41.12 11.12
C THR A 450 23.40 -41.85 11.07
N PRO A 451 24.60 -41.23 11.03
CA PRO A 451 25.04 -39.85 11.05
C PRO A 451 26.26 -39.55 10.14
N ALA A 452 26.74 -38.34 10.11
CA ALA A 452 28.16 -38.02 10.32
C ALA A 452 28.44 -36.52 10.13
N THR A 453 28.84 -35.89 11.21
CA THR A 453 29.75 -34.73 11.22
C THR A 453 31.17 -35.19 10.84
N PRO A 454 32.06 -34.34 10.32
CA PRO A 454 32.91 -33.57 11.21
C PRO A 454 33.41 -32.17 10.73
N ASP A 455 33.76 -31.40 11.76
CA ASP A 455 34.94 -30.54 11.94
C ASP A 455 35.00 -29.15 11.29
N ALA A 456 34.97 -28.20 12.21
CA ALA A 456 35.61 -26.89 12.14
C ALA A 456 37.16 -27.06 12.20
N PRO A 457 38.02 -26.03 12.12
CA PRO A 457 37.89 -24.65 12.62
C PRO A 457 38.65 -23.54 11.82
N VAL A 458 38.66 -22.35 12.42
CA VAL A 458 39.73 -21.35 12.58
C VAL A 458 39.50 -19.96 11.99
N SER A 459 39.21 -19.09 12.91
CA SER A 459 39.75 -17.79 13.33
C SER A 459 40.35 -16.80 12.33
N ALA A 460 39.93 -15.57 12.37
CA ALA A 460 40.73 -14.40 12.80
C ALA A 460 39.95 -13.09 12.72
N SER A 461 39.91 -12.37 13.81
CA SER A 461 39.68 -10.91 13.95
C SER A 461 41.05 -10.19 13.84
N PRO A 462 41.19 -8.87 13.98
CA PRO A 462 40.30 -7.73 13.80
C PRO A 462 41.01 -6.58 13.04
N GLY A 463 40.27 -5.52 12.68
CA GLY A 463 40.94 -4.29 12.27
C GLY A 463 40.07 -3.13 11.81
N ALA A 464 40.05 -2.12 12.63
CA ALA A 464 39.96 -0.69 12.35
C ALA A 464 38.60 -0.05 12.07
N SER A 465 38.16 0.67 13.09
CA SER A 465 37.14 1.73 13.09
C SER A 465 37.46 2.84 12.10
N ALA A 466 36.43 3.26 11.33
CA ALA A 466 36.38 4.55 10.67
C ALA A 466 35.12 5.32 11.12
N PRO A 467 35.14 6.66 11.16
CA PRO A 467 34.20 7.47 11.93
C PRO A 467 32.83 7.59 11.30
N ALA A 468 31.83 7.76 12.14
CA ALA A 468 30.44 8.00 11.76
C ALA A 468 30.27 9.30 10.95
N PRO A 469 29.47 9.30 9.87
CA PRO A 469 29.02 10.52 9.23
C PRO A 469 27.72 11.03 9.85
N SER A 470 27.68 12.35 9.98
CA SER A 470 26.60 13.19 10.45
C SER A 470 25.26 12.96 9.73
N VAL A 471 24.18 12.97 10.53
CA VAL A 471 22.78 12.96 10.10
C VAL A 471 22.46 14.21 9.26
N GLY A 472 22.20 14.00 7.97
CA GLY A 472 21.65 15.02 7.06
C GLY A 472 20.94 14.30 5.92
N ARG A 473 19.65 14.58 5.74
CA ARG A 473 18.76 14.18 4.64
C ARG A 473 19.49 13.52 3.45
N ALA A 474 19.47 12.20 3.35
CA ALA A 474 20.02 11.50 2.20
C ALA A 474 19.22 10.24 1.91
N HIS A 475 18.10 10.40 1.21
CA HIS A 475 17.62 9.37 0.31
C HIS A 475 17.54 10.00 -1.08
N GLY A 476 18.69 10.23 -1.69
CA GLY A 476 18.84 10.59 -3.09
C GLY A 476 19.92 9.70 -3.68
N TRP A 477 19.74 9.25 -4.92
CA TRP A 477 20.78 8.60 -5.67
C TRP A 477 22.04 9.50 -5.72
N ARG A 478 23.22 8.93 -5.50
CA ARG A 478 24.50 9.59 -5.66
C ARG A 478 25.21 9.04 -6.88
N ALA A 479 25.96 9.87 -7.56
CA ALA A 479 26.84 9.39 -8.62
C ALA A 479 27.83 8.36 -8.06
N PRO A 480 27.99 7.19 -8.68
CA PRO A 480 28.95 6.20 -8.25
C PRO A 480 30.39 6.75 -8.37
N SER A 481 31.25 6.34 -7.46
CA SER A 481 32.68 6.59 -7.55
C SER A 481 33.27 5.88 -8.79
N GLU A 482 34.49 6.25 -9.17
CA GLU A 482 35.19 5.60 -10.29
C GLU A 482 35.34 4.09 -10.07
N ALA A 483 35.64 3.67 -8.85
CA ALA A 483 35.75 2.25 -8.50
C ALA A 483 34.41 1.51 -8.61
N GLU A 484 33.31 2.15 -8.19
CA GLU A 484 31.96 1.59 -8.30
C GLU A 484 31.50 1.48 -9.76
N ARG A 485 31.86 2.47 -10.62
CA ARG A 485 31.61 2.41 -12.07
C ARG A 485 32.39 1.27 -12.71
N ALA A 486 33.66 1.14 -12.37
CA ALA A 486 34.50 0.06 -12.89
C ALA A 486 33.98 -1.32 -12.49
N ALA A 487 33.53 -1.47 -11.23
CA ALA A 487 32.94 -2.71 -10.76
C ALA A 487 31.59 -3.01 -11.45
N LEU A 488 30.75 -2.00 -11.70
CA LEU A 488 29.51 -2.16 -12.45
C LEU A 488 29.78 -2.53 -13.92
N ALA A 489 30.70 -1.85 -14.56
CA ALA A 489 31.11 -2.16 -15.94
C ALA A 489 31.64 -3.59 -16.06
N GLU A 490 32.39 -4.08 -15.07
CA GLU A 490 32.90 -5.46 -15.04
C GLU A 490 31.77 -6.49 -14.91
N ARG A 491 30.79 -6.25 -14.01
CA ARG A 491 29.60 -7.12 -13.87
C ARG A 491 28.72 -7.12 -15.11
N ALA A 492 28.61 -5.96 -15.76
CA ALA A 492 27.81 -5.82 -16.98
C ALA A 492 28.51 -6.36 -18.25
N ARG A 493 29.78 -6.81 -18.19
CA ARG A 493 30.46 -7.36 -19.37
C ARG A 493 29.69 -8.53 -19.99
N PRO A 494 29.74 -8.65 -21.33
CA PRO A 494 30.55 -7.87 -22.27
C PRO A 494 29.87 -6.60 -22.82
N TYR A 495 28.81 -6.10 -22.18
CA TYR A 495 27.98 -5.01 -22.68
C TYR A 495 28.55 -3.65 -22.31
N VAL A 496 28.41 -2.68 -23.22
CA VAL A 496 28.88 -1.29 -23.04
C VAL A 496 27.78 -0.31 -23.44
N THR A 497 27.68 0.84 -22.72
CA THR A 497 26.71 1.88 -23.06
C THR A 497 27.30 2.93 -23.99
N ARG A 498 26.44 3.46 -24.87
CA ARG A 498 26.70 4.63 -25.73
C ARG A 498 25.44 5.42 -26.00
N GLY A 499 25.58 6.63 -26.55
CA GLY A 499 24.45 7.36 -27.11
C GLY A 499 23.82 6.59 -28.28
N ALA A 500 22.50 6.64 -28.35
CA ALA A 500 21.74 6.06 -29.44
C ALA A 500 21.86 6.87 -30.73
N ASP A 501 21.80 6.22 -31.87
CA ASP A 501 21.75 6.84 -33.19
C ASP A 501 20.64 6.22 -34.08
N GLU A 502 20.46 6.71 -35.30
CA GLU A 502 19.37 6.30 -36.20
C GLU A 502 19.38 4.81 -36.54
N ARG A 503 20.58 4.18 -36.60
CA ARG A 503 20.70 2.74 -36.87
C ARG A 503 20.09 1.87 -35.78
N ASP A 504 19.92 2.41 -34.56
CA ASP A 504 19.38 1.69 -33.40
C ASP A 504 17.84 1.71 -33.38
N LEU A 505 17.20 2.57 -34.18
CA LEU A 505 15.75 2.75 -34.16
C LEU A 505 14.96 1.45 -34.33
N PRO A 506 15.34 0.48 -35.19
CA PRO A 506 14.64 -0.80 -35.28
C PRO A 506 14.71 -1.62 -33.97
N ALA A 507 15.85 -1.62 -33.28
CA ALA A 507 16.01 -2.31 -32.00
C ALA A 507 15.24 -1.59 -30.89
N ILE A 508 15.35 -0.26 -30.80
CA ILE A 508 14.63 0.58 -29.85
C ILE A 508 13.11 0.44 -30.07
N GLY A 509 12.63 0.37 -31.30
CA GLY A 509 11.24 0.12 -31.61
C GLY A 509 10.72 -1.22 -31.05
N ARG A 510 11.52 -2.28 -31.09
CA ARG A 510 11.21 -3.56 -30.46
C ARG A 510 11.14 -3.46 -28.92
N PHE A 511 12.07 -2.73 -28.29
CA PHE A 511 12.05 -2.50 -26.85
C PHE A 511 10.81 -1.73 -26.40
N GLU A 512 10.42 -0.69 -27.14
CA GLU A 512 9.21 0.09 -26.80
C GLU A 512 7.91 -0.72 -26.98
N ALA A 513 7.84 -1.55 -28.01
CA ALA A 513 6.72 -2.46 -28.21
C ALA A 513 6.62 -3.48 -27.04
N GLU A 514 7.75 -3.99 -26.57
CA GLU A 514 7.82 -4.87 -25.40
C GLU A 514 7.40 -4.14 -24.11
N ILE A 515 7.90 -2.91 -23.85
CA ILE A 515 7.49 -2.07 -22.72
C ILE A 515 5.98 -1.81 -22.76
N ALA A 516 5.44 -1.50 -23.95
CA ALA A 516 4.02 -1.27 -24.13
C ALA A 516 3.21 -2.52 -23.78
N ARG A 517 3.63 -3.69 -24.28
CA ARG A 517 2.99 -4.97 -24.00
C ARG A 517 3.00 -5.33 -22.50
N VAL A 518 4.15 -5.16 -21.84
CA VAL A 518 4.28 -5.42 -20.39
C VAL A 518 3.43 -4.45 -19.55
N SER A 519 3.30 -3.20 -20.01
CA SER A 519 2.61 -2.15 -19.25
C SER A 519 1.10 -2.10 -19.50
N PHE A 520 0.64 -2.46 -20.69
CA PHE A 520 -0.75 -2.26 -21.14
C PHE A 520 -1.42 -3.54 -21.66
N GLY A 521 -0.68 -4.66 -21.72
CA GLY A 521 -1.21 -5.93 -22.21
C GLY A 521 -1.73 -5.82 -23.64
N GLU A 522 -2.95 -6.26 -23.85
CA GLU A 522 -3.60 -6.27 -25.18
C GLU A 522 -3.99 -4.88 -25.70
N ASP A 523 -4.05 -3.86 -24.84
CA ASP A 523 -4.30 -2.47 -25.25
C ASP A 523 -3.03 -1.76 -25.76
N ALA A 524 -1.91 -2.47 -25.78
CA ALA A 524 -0.63 -1.93 -26.20
C ALA A 524 -0.57 -1.71 -27.72
N ILE A 525 0.12 -0.65 -28.13
CA ILE A 525 0.60 -0.53 -29.50
C ILE A 525 1.90 -1.36 -29.57
N ASP A 526 1.82 -2.58 -30.09
CA ASP A 526 2.90 -3.55 -30.15
C ASP A 526 3.64 -3.58 -31.51
N ASP A 527 3.38 -2.59 -32.37
CA ASP A 527 4.07 -2.43 -33.67
C ASP A 527 5.44 -1.74 -33.53
N PRO A 528 6.57 -2.47 -33.64
CA PRO A 528 7.92 -1.91 -33.54
C PRO A 528 8.22 -0.82 -34.57
N GLN A 529 7.67 -0.90 -35.79
CA GLN A 529 7.95 0.09 -36.84
C GLN A 529 7.29 1.43 -36.52
N ARG A 530 6.09 1.38 -35.96
CA ARG A 530 5.38 2.57 -35.49
C ARG A 530 6.14 3.27 -34.36
N TRP A 531 6.71 2.48 -33.43
CA TRP A 531 7.56 3.00 -32.37
C TRP A 531 8.87 3.58 -32.92
N ALA A 532 9.57 2.86 -33.81
CA ALA A 532 10.79 3.36 -34.43
C ALA A 532 10.57 4.70 -35.16
N SER A 533 9.49 4.83 -35.93
CA SER A 533 9.13 6.08 -36.63
C SER A 533 8.82 7.23 -35.66
N ARG A 534 8.17 6.93 -34.52
CA ARG A 534 7.87 7.94 -33.49
C ARG A 534 9.15 8.42 -32.78
N LEU A 535 10.05 7.49 -32.48
CA LEU A 535 11.29 7.77 -31.77
C LEU A 535 12.31 8.46 -32.69
N GLY A 536 12.33 8.16 -34.00
CA GLY A 536 13.15 8.90 -34.97
C GLY A 536 12.82 10.40 -34.95
N ARG A 537 11.55 10.76 -34.95
CA ARG A 537 11.11 12.18 -34.82
C ARG A 537 11.45 12.81 -33.46
N ALA A 538 11.54 12.01 -32.39
CA ALA A 538 11.99 12.49 -31.10
C ALA A 538 13.51 12.68 -31.06
N MET A 539 14.27 11.77 -31.71
CA MET A 539 15.71 11.79 -31.84
C MET A 539 16.19 13.01 -32.65
N GLU A 540 15.48 13.38 -33.72
CA GLU A 540 15.74 14.62 -34.47
C GLU A 540 15.68 15.88 -33.63
N LYS A 541 14.84 15.88 -32.58
CA LYS A 541 14.65 17.05 -31.69
C LYS A 541 15.63 17.07 -30.52
N SER A 542 15.92 15.93 -29.93
CA SER A 542 16.82 15.80 -28.79
C SER A 542 17.18 14.33 -28.59
N LYS A 543 18.42 13.97 -28.89
CA LYS A 543 18.96 12.60 -28.76
C LYS A 543 19.84 12.41 -27.53
N GLU A 544 20.22 13.49 -26.84
CA GLU A 544 21.30 13.45 -25.84
C GLU A 544 21.01 12.53 -24.65
N GLY A 545 19.74 12.33 -24.32
CA GLY A 545 19.32 11.43 -23.24
C GLY A 545 18.87 10.04 -23.72
N MET A 546 19.13 9.68 -24.97
CA MET A 546 18.85 8.36 -25.55
C MET A 546 20.12 7.51 -25.51
N ILE A 547 20.10 6.41 -24.76
CA ILE A 547 21.28 5.59 -24.46
C ILE A 547 20.95 4.14 -24.78
N VAL A 548 21.87 3.44 -25.42
CA VAL A 548 21.80 1.99 -25.68
C VAL A 548 22.93 1.26 -25.00
N ALA A 549 22.71 -0.02 -24.70
CA ALA A 549 23.74 -0.97 -24.30
C ALA A 549 23.95 -1.95 -25.44
N ASP A 550 25.17 -2.04 -25.93
CA ASP A 550 25.55 -2.89 -27.06
C ASP A 550 26.19 -4.22 -26.63
N ALA A 551 25.87 -5.28 -27.34
CA ALA A 551 26.66 -6.51 -27.36
C ALA A 551 27.97 -6.30 -28.09
N PRO A 552 28.96 -7.23 -27.93
CA PRO A 552 30.27 -7.16 -28.64
C PRO A 552 30.16 -7.03 -30.17
N GLY A 553 29.05 -7.45 -30.77
CA GLY A 553 28.76 -7.30 -32.20
C GLY A 553 28.15 -5.94 -32.58
N GLY A 554 27.95 -5.03 -31.63
CA GLY A 554 27.38 -3.70 -31.86
C GLY A 554 25.85 -3.70 -32.01
N GLU A 555 25.18 -4.81 -31.66
CA GLU A 555 23.70 -4.87 -31.62
C GLU A 555 23.20 -4.42 -30.25
N PRO A 556 22.20 -3.49 -30.18
CA PRO A 556 21.62 -3.05 -28.93
C PRO A 556 20.88 -4.19 -28.20
N VAL A 557 21.30 -4.49 -26.97
CA VAL A 557 20.66 -5.45 -26.05
C VAL A 557 19.82 -4.77 -24.98
N GLY A 558 19.92 -3.45 -24.89
CA GLY A 558 19.13 -2.67 -23.96
C GLY A 558 19.10 -1.20 -24.33
N TRP A 559 18.13 -0.49 -23.80
CA TRP A 559 17.97 0.94 -24.06
C TRP A 559 17.36 1.70 -22.89
N CYS A 560 17.71 2.96 -22.77
CA CYS A 560 17.23 3.90 -21.78
C CYS A 560 16.96 5.25 -22.44
N TRP A 561 15.87 5.90 -22.06
CA TRP A 561 15.56 7.24 -22.52
C TRP A 561 15.20 8.17 -21.38
N VAL A 562 15.96 9.25 -21.26
CA VAL A 562 15.75 10.36 -20.35
C VAL A 562 15.54 11.63 -21.15
N SER A 563 14.49 12.38 -20.90
CA SER A 563 14.23 13.67 -21.56
C SER A 563 14.21 14.80 -20.56
N ILE A 564 14.95 15.87 -20.83
CA ILE A 564 14.94 17.09 -20.02
C ILE A 564 13.73 17.92 -20.43
N ASN A 565 12.99 18.40 -19.43
CA ASN A 565 11.78 19.19 -19.58
C ASN A 565 11.86 20.43 -18.65
N GLN A 566 11.05 21.42 -18.96
CA GLN A 566 10.84 22.58 -18.08
C GLN A 566 9.41 22.58 -17.60
N ASN A 567 9.23 22.76 -16.30
CA ASN A 567 7.90 22.90 -15.73
C ASN A 567 7.34 24.27 -16.14
N ALA A 568 6.26 24.24 -16.91
CA ALA A 568 5.64 25.47 -17.43
C ALA A 568 5.09 26.39 -16.32
N MET A 569 4.88 25.87 -15.11
CA MET A 569 4.31 26.62 -13.99
C MET A 569 5.36 27.22 -13.07
N THR A 570 6.48 26.53 -12.85
CA THR A 570 7.54 26.96 -11.93
C THR A 570 8.78 27.45 -12.65
N GLY A 571 8.96 27.10 -13.92
CA GLY A 571 10.18 27.37 -14.68
C GLY A 571 11.33 26.41 -14.37
N ASP A 572 11.17 25.52 -13.39
CA ASP A 572 12.22 24.58 -12.99
C ASP A 572 12.48 23.54 -14.07
N ARG A 573 13.75 23.16 -14.22
CA ARG A 573 14.15 22.08 -15.12
C ARG A 573 14.14 20.76 -14.37
N TYR A 574 13.53 19.74 -14.97
CA TYR A 574 13.48 18.39 -14.45
C TYR A 574 13.66 17.36 -15.58
N ALA A 575 14.02 16.14 -15.26
CA ALA A 575 14.08 15.07 -16.24
C ALA A 575 12.88 14.11 -16.11
N ASN A 576 12.36 13.64 -17.24
CA ASN A 576 11.48 12.48 -17.31
C ASN A 576 12.29 11.25 -17.71
N PHE A 577 12.32 10.25 -16.83
CA PHE A 577 12.76 8.90 -17.18
C PHE A 577 11.64 8.20 -17.92
N ARG A 578 11.81 8.03 -19.23
CA ARG A 578 10.71 7.62 -20.12
C ARG A 578 10.67 6.12 -20.36
N SER A 579 11.84 5.50 -20.55
CA SER A 579 11.92 4.11 -20.96
C SER A 579 13.20 3.44 -20.42
N LEU A 580 13.07 2.18 -20.05
CA LEU A 580 14.19 1.27 -19.78
C LEU A 580 13.75 -0.13 -20.19
N ALA A 581 14.52 -0.76 -21.07
CA ALA A 581 14.36 -2.16 -21.43
C ALA A 581 15.70 -2.82 -21.65
N VAL A 582 15.79 -4.11 -21.35
CA VAL A 582 16.95 -4.96 -21.60
C VAL A 582 16.47 -6.31 -22.09
N SER A 583 17.05 -6.82 -23.17
CA SER A 583 16.80 -8.16 -23.70
C SER A 583 17.07 -9.24 -22.64
N PRO A 584 16.53 -10.45 -22.79
CA PRO A 584 16.88 -11.59 -21.95
C PRO A 584 18.36 -11.98 -22.17
N VAL A 585 19.24 -11.50 -21.29
CA VAL A 585 20.68 -11.82 -21.24
C VAL A 585 21.05 -12.24 -19.83
N ASP A 586 22.13 -13.01 -19.65
CA ASP A 586 22.49 -13.64 -18.38
C ASP A 586 22.68 -12.63 -17.22
N ASN A 587 23.26 -11.47 -17.51
CA ASN A 587 23.48 -10.39 -16.54
C ASN A 587 22.55 -9.19 -16.76
N ARG A 588 21.30 -9.45 -17.15
CA ARG A 588 20.26 -8.46 -17.46
C ARG A 588 20.11 -7.37 -16.39
N GLY A 589 20.22 -7.75 -15.11
CA GLY A 589 20.14 -6.83 -13.98
C GLY A 589 21.27 -5.81 -13.96
N ASP A 590 22.50 -6.23 -14.21
CA ASP A 590 23.68 -5.35 -14.25
C ASP A 590 23.65 -4.43 -15.48
N VAL A 591 23.16 -4.92 -16.62
CA VAL A 591 22.96 -4.10 -17.83
C VAL A 591 21.89 -3.03 -17.61
N ALA A 592 20.79 -3.37 -16.92
CA ALA A 592 19.76 -2.39 -16.55
C ALA A 592 20.31 -1.34 -15.57
N GLU A 593 21.11 -1.75 -14.60
CA GLU A 593 21.80 -0.86 -13.66
C GLU A 593 22.78 0.07 -14.38
N LEU A 594 23.55 -0.45 -15.36
CA LEU A 594 24.48 0.32 -16.18
C LEU A 594 23.76 1.40 -17.00
N LEU A 595 22.65 1.06 -17.66
CA LEU A 595 21.83 1.98 -18.45
C LEU A 595 21.18 3.07 -17.58
N LEU A 596 20.63 2.69 -16.43
CA LEU A 596 20.00 3.63 -15.52
C LEU A 596 21.04 4.58 -14.92
N THR A 597 22.21 4.07 -14.54
CA THR A 597 23.33 4.89 -14.05
C THR A 597 23.74 5.92 -15.09
N ALA A 598 23.93 5.51 -16.34
CA ALA A 598 24.29 6.41 -17.44
C ALA A 598 23.21 7.50 -17.67
N GLY A 599 21.92 7.14 -17.56
CA GLY A 599 20.81 8.09 -17.66
C GLY A 599 20.78 9.10 -16.52
N LEU A 600 21.07 8.69 -15.29
CA LEU A 600 21.13 9.58 -14.14
C LEU A 600 22.38 10.48 -14.16
N GLU A 601 23.50 9.95 -14.61
CA GLU A 601 24.73 10.74 -14.82
C GLU A 601 24.52 11.82 -15.90
N PHE A 602 23.80 11.49 -16.98
CA PHE A 602 23.37 12.48 -17.97
C PHE A 602 22.53 13.59 -17.35
N CYS A 603 21.60 13.27 -16.45
CA CYS A 603 20.83 14.29 -15.72
C CYS A 603 21.73 15.22 -14.91
N LEU A 604 22.66 14.67 -14.12
CA LEU A 604 23.58 15.46 -13.31
C LEU A 604 24.47 16.34 -14.16
N ALA A 605 25.02 15.81 -15.27
CA ALA A 605 25.87 16.59 -16.21
C ALA A 605 25.12 17.78 -16.82
N ASN A 606 23.79 17.71 -16.89
CA ASN A 606 22.93 18.81 -17.37
C ASN A 606 22.35 19.68 -16.25
N GLY A 607 22.82 19.53 -15.01
CA GLY A 607 22.37 20.33 -13.86
C GLY A 607 20.93 20.02 -13.40
N ILE A 608 20.45 18.80 -13.69
CA ILE A 608 19.11 18.35 -13.27
C ILE A 608 19.20 17.67 -11.91
N THR A 609 18.39 18.13 -10.97
CA THR A 609 18.32 17.59 -9.60
C THR A 609 17.04 16.82 -9.30
N GLU A 610 16.05 16.90 -10.19
CA GLU A 610 14.78 16.17 -10.09
C GLU A 610 14.57 15.28 -11.30
N VAL A 611 14.39 13.98 -11.06
CA VAL A 611 14.10 12.98 -12.10
C VAL A 611 12.76 12.31 -11.80
N VAL A 612 11.82 12.41 -12.72
CA VAL A 612 10.48 11.84 -12.61
C VAL A 612 10.39 10.59 -13.48
N GLY A 613 10.17 9.43 -12.85
CA GLY A 613 9.88 8.17 -13.54
C GLY A 613 8.38 7.86 -13.48
N ARG A 614 7.80 7.40 -14.60
CA ARG A 614 6.44 6.87 -14.66
C ARG A 614 6.47 5.40 -14.97
N VAL A 615 5.82 4.60 -14.15
CA VAL A 615 5.74 3.15 -14.32
C VAL A 615 4.30 2.69 -14.10
N HIS A 616 3.85 1.74 -14.93
CA HIS A 616 2.54 1.13 -14.72
C HIS A 616 2.55 0.29 -13.43
N VAL A 617 1.46 0.31 -12.68
CA VAL A 617 1.34 -0.38 -11.38
C VAL A 617 1.62 -1.87 -11.48
N GLY A 618 1.27 -2.50 -12.60
CA GLY A 618 1.55 -3.92 -12.89
C GLY A 618 2.99 -4.23 -13.33
N ASN A 619 3.83 -3.22 -13.60
CA ASN A 619 5.23 -3.45 -13.99
C ASN A 619 6.13 -3.55 -12.74
N VAL A 620 6.01 -4.67 -12.04
CA VAL A 620 6.74 -4.95 -10.79
C VAL A 620 8.27 -4.90 -10.98
N PRO A 621 8.86 -5.50 -12.04
CA PRO A 621 10.30 -5.44 -12.24
C PRO A 621 10.84 -3.99 -12.32
N MET A 622 10.17 -3.12 -13.05
CA MET A 622 10.61 -1.73 -13.19
C MET A 622 10.44 -0.93 -11.88
N ARG A 623 9.39 -1.21 -11.11
CA ARG A 623 9.19 -0.61 -9.78
C ARG A 623 10.30 -0.98 -8.81
N THR A 624 10.78 -2.23 -8.87
CA THR A 624 11.92 -2.70 -8.07
C THR A 624 13.20 -1.97 -8.45
N VAL A 625 13.46 -1.80 -9.75
CA VAL A 625 14.61 -1.03 -10.24
C VAL A 625 14.52 0.43 -9.75
N TYR A 626 13.38 1.08 -9.86
CA TYR A 626 13.22 2.46 -9.40
C TYR A 626 13.50 2.61 -7.91
N ARG A 627 13.00 1.69 -7.08
CA ARG A 627 13.27 1.71 -5.63
C ARG A 627 14.75 1.55 -5.31
N LYS A 628 15.44 0.61 -5.99
CA LYS A 628 16.88 0.40 -5.84
C LYS A 628 17.70 1.68 -6.10
N PHE A 629 17.21 2.53 -6.99
CA PHE A 629 17.85 3.81 -7.35
C PHE A 629 17.31 5.02 -6.55
N GLY A 630 16.53 4.80 -5.51
CA GLY A 630 16.05 5.86 -4.63
C GLY A 630 14.91 6.71 -5.19
N PHE A 631 14.14 6.17 -6.17
CA PHE A 631 12.92 6.83 -6.63
C PHE A 631 11.80 6.61 -5.61
N ASP A 632 11.28 7.70 -5.08
CA ASP A 632 10.12 7.69 -4.22
C ASP A 632 8.82 7.90 -5.01
N PRO A 633 7.73 7.21 -4.68
CA PRO A 633 6.44 7.42 -5.33
C PRO A 633 5.85 8.75 -4.91
N THR A 634 5.91 9.76 -5.80
CA THR A 634 5.44 11.13 -5.55
C THR A 634 4.09 11.44 -6.19
N SER A 635 3.65 10.67 -7.19
CA SER A 635 2.39 10.91 -7.89
C SER A 635 1.71 9.61 -8.33
N LEU A 636 0.37 9.62 -8.33
CA LEU A 636 -0.48 8.54 -8.82
C LEU A 636 -1.19 9.00 -10.09
N SER A 637 -1.07 8.25 -11.19
CA SER A 637 -1.88 8.47 -12.39
C SER A 637 -3.17 7.66 -12.30
N MET A 638 -4.31 8.35 -12.37
CA MET A 638 -5.63 7.70 -12.42
C MET A 638 -6.22 7.86 -13.81
N LYS A 639 -6.80 6.78 -14.36
CA LYS A 639 -7.52 6.81 -15.64
C LYS A 639 -9.03 6.76 -15.39
N LEU A 640 -9.76 7.72 -15.93
CA LEU A 640 -11.21 7.67 -16.07
C LEU A 640 -11.51 7.46 -17.56
N PHE A 641 -12.21 6.40 -17.87
CA PHE A 641 -12.73 6.19 -19.22
C PHE A 641 -14.11 6.85 -19.31
N LEU A 642 -14.20 7.93 -20.04
CA LEU A 642 -15.48 8.57 -20.33
C LEU A 642 -16.22 7.77 -21.42
N PRO A 643 -17.57 7.67 -21.36
CA PRO A 643 -18.33 7.11 -22.45
C PRO A 643 -18.07 7.96 -23.71
N GLN A 644 -17.75 7.30 -24.82
CA GLN A 644 -17.67 8.01 -26.09
C GLN A 644 -19.06 8.57 -26.40
N GLY A 645 -19.16 9.88 -26.59
CA GLY A 645 -20.39 10.54 -26.99
C GLY A 645 -20.89 9.88 -28.27
N THR A 646 -22.14 9.46 -28.25
CA THR A 646 -22.87 9.19 -29.49
C THR A 646 -23.04 10.53 -30.21
N ASP A 647 -22.20 10.79 -31.21
CA ASP A 647 -22.47 11.87 -32.15
C ASP A 647 -23.87 11.70 -32.71
N GLY A 648 -24.73 12.63 -32.29
CA GLY A 648 -26.07 12.74 -32.86
C GLY A 648 -25.98 13.16 -34.32
N ARG A 649 -26.42 12.25 -35.15
CA ARG A 649 -27.19 12.52 -36.35
C ARG A 649 -28.22 11.45 -36.55
#